data_8b8c2a998065eb912ec52a362c4eb6ec
#
_entry.id   8b8c2a998065eb912ec52a362c4eb6ec
#
_cell.length_a   1.000
_cell.length_b   1.000
_cell.length_c   1.000
_cell.angle_alpha   90.00
_cell.angle_beta   90.00
_cell.angle_gamma   90.00
#
_symmetry.space_group_name_H-M   'P 1'
#
loop_
_entity.id
_entity.type
_entity.pdbx_description
1 polymer ?
#
loop_
_entity_poly.entity_id
_entity_poly.type
_entity_poly.pdbx_seq_one_letter_code
_entity_poly.pdbx_strand_id
1 'polypeptide(L)'
;MTKDERKQISYKYFHSIAFKVRLSVLIAGVILMVFMIWLLSDSMYYAERNVIESKLTGDMNVMLDELTAECGNVWSVKNGGLYLGETLIGDGKPANAKEDILKKYESLTGTFYYIFMRTYNDASLGYSEEFGCEEGHYLRVSGTTLGANGERIEGTYIDKAVADQMEEDDDGVNCIAANVGGRTVYCRYQTILSQSGNVIGLLANGRSAEEMSSLVSKQKTRTFVVIITVLLLMSVGLGTMVSRMLKALGLIRVRLAQIGTGEFPEEPLKVDTGDELEGVANSVNDMVESLKEKERIGAELSLATDIQAHMLPSIFPPFPEHKEIDLYAIMHPAKEVGGDFYDFFMLDDTHLAVVIADVSGKGVPAALFMVIAKTLIKNHAQMGLSPAEVFSKVNQMLCEGNDAALFVTAWLGVLDLTDGKLTYVNAGHNPPLIKKGDGGFEFLASRPAFVLAGMDGVRYRQYELTMAPGDRLFLYTDGVTEATNRKNELYGNDRMKMFMNKHAKDSACDIIAGLRSEVDAFQGADHQFDDITMLMLDLHALKEGKNMVEKEFAANDAALKDILAFVEEELEKLDCPMKTVMQITVAVEEIFVNIAHYAYVQARETMKLAIMEGEEGGVTLRFTDHGMPFDPLQQKDPDITLSAEERNIGGLGIFMVKKTMDDVDYKFENGKNVLTLQKKF
;
A
#
# COMPACT_ATOMS: atom_id res chain seq x y z
N MET A 1 -35.65 -12.35 -1.38
CA MET A 1 -35.31 -11.55 -0.18
C MET A 1 -36.29 -11.89 0.92
N THR A 2 -35.86 -12.54 1.97
CA THR A 2 -36.70 -12.93 3.10
C THR A 2 -37.11 -11.74 3.96
N LYS A 3 -38.13 -11.90 4.83
CA LYS A 3 -38.58 -10.84 5.74
C LYS A 3 -37.51 -10.39 6.73
N ASP A 4 -36.57 -11.28 7.03
CA ASP A 4 -35.42 -11.01 7.92
C ASP A 4 -34.30 -10.26 7.18
N GLU A 5 -34.05 -10.54 5.91
CA GLU A 5 -33.12 -9.75 5.09
C GLU A 5 -33.59 -8.30 4.93
N ARG A 6 -34.92 -8.08 4.74
CA ARG A 6 -35.49 -6.72 4.70
C ARG A 6 -35.35 -5.98 6.02
N LYS A 7 -35.53 -6.68 7.18
CA LYS A 7 -35.33 -6.09 8.50
C LYS A 7 -33.86 -5.71 8.72
N GLN A 8 -32.93 -6.55 8.33
CA GLN A 8 -31.51 -6.31 8.50
C GLN A 8 -30.98 -5.18 7.59
N ILE A 9 -31.49 -5.08 6.36
CA ILE A 9 -31.22 -3.96 5.44
C ILE A 9 -31.81 -2.66 5.96
N SER A 10 -33.06 -2.69 6.45
CA SER A 10 -33.72 -1.53 7.09
C SER A 10 -32.94 -1.07 8.33
N TYR A 11 -32.54 -1.98 9.21
CA TYR A 11 -31.76 -1.66 10.41
C TYR A 11 -30.41 -1.03 10.06
N LYS A 12 -29.67 -1.59 9.08
CA LYS A 12 -28.42 -0.99 8.58
C LYS A 12 -28.61 0.39 7.96
N TYR A 13 -29.74 0.62 7.28
CA TYR A 13 -30.02 1.92 6.65
C TYR A 13 -30.27 2.99 7.72
N PHE A 14 -31.11 2.71 8.73
CA PHE A 14 -31.40 3.64 9.82
C PHE A 14 -30.19 3.96 10.72
N HIS A 15 -29.19 3.07 10.78
CA HIS A 15 -27.97 3.28 11.55
C HIS A 15 -26.83 3.85 10.71
N SER A 16 -27.02 4.04 9.40
CA SER A 16 -26.01 4.62 8.55
C SER A 16 -25.78 6.11 8.88
N ILE A 17 -24.53 6.53 8.84
CA ILE A 17 -24.14 7.96 9.00
C ILE A 17 -24.94 8.82 8.01
N ALA A 18 -25.09 8.33 6.78
CA ALA A 18 -25.86 9.01 5.73
C ALA A 18 -27.30 9.29 6.13
N PHE A 19 -27.98 8.32 6.74
CA PHE A 19 -29.35 8.51 7.22
C PHE A 19 -29.38 9.50 8.39
N LYS A 20 -28.48 9.36 9.37
CA LYS A 20 -28.41 10.26 10.52
C LYS A 20 -28.14 11.70 10.12
N VAL A 21 -27.21 11.93 9.20
CA VAL A 21 -26.91 13.29 8.69
C VAL A 21 -28.10 13.87 7.95
N ARG A 22 -28.77 13.10 7.05
CA ARG A 22 -29.97 13.57 6.37
C ARG A 22 -31.11 13.90 7.34
N LEU A 23 -31.31 13.06 8.33
CA LEU A 23 -32.32 13.29 9.37
C LEU A 23 -31.99 14.53 10.23
N SER A 24 -30.73 14.71 10.61
CA SER A 24 -30.29 15.89 11.38
C SER A 24 -30.46 17.18 10.58
N VAL A 25 -30.14 17.19 9.30
CA VAL A 25 -30.33 18.34 8.40
C VAL A 25 -31.83 18.67 8.26
N LEU A 26 -32.67 17.66 8.12
CA LEU A 26 -34.13 17.84 8.03
C LEU A 26 -34.70 18.38 9.33
N ILE A 27 -34.31 17.85 10.48
CA ILE A 27 -34.70 18.32 11.80
C ILE A 27 -34.25 19.76 12.02
N ALA A 28 -33.01 20.09 11.73
CA ALA A 28 -32.45 21.44 11.82
C ALA A 28 -33.23 22.42 10.93
N GLY A 29 -33.57 22.01 9.68
CA GLY A 29 -34.41 22.79 8.79
C GLY A 29 -35.81 23.06 9.34
N VAL A 30 -36.45 22.06 9.95
CA VAL A 30 -37.74 22.21 10.57
C VAL A 30 -37.68 23.15 11.80
N ILE A 31 -36.67 22.99 12.65
CA ILE A 31 -36.46 23.87 13.83
C ILE A 31 -36.24 25.32 13.37
N LEU A 32 -35.39 25.53 12.38
CA LEU A 32 -35.16 26.86 11.82
C LEU A 32 -36.43 27.46 11.22
N MET A 33 -37.24 26.66 10.55
CA MET A 33 -38.52 27.08 9.99
C MET A 33 -39.50 27.51 11.10
N VAL A 34 -39.63 26.73 12.17
CA VAL A 34 -40.49 27.05 13.31
C VAL A 34 -40.03 28.34 14.02
N PHE A 35 -38.70 28.47 14.24
CA PHE A 35 -38.11 29.65 14.84
C PHE A 35 -38.32 30.90 13.98
N MET A 36 -38.11 30.81 12.66
CA MET A 36 -38.37 31.93 11.73
C MET A 36 -39.85 32.34 11.70
N ILE A 37 -40.75 31.37 11.73
CA ILE A 37 -42.19 31.64 11.80
C ILE A 37 -42.52 32.38 13.10
N TRP A 38 -41.96 31.95 14.23
CA TRP A 38 -42.18 32.62 15.54
C TRP A 38 -41.63 34.05 15.55
N LEU A 39 -40.41 34.25 15.09
CA LEU A 39 -39.74 35.56 15.04
C LEU A 39 -40.47 36.55 14.12
N LEU A 40 -40.96 36.06 12.98
CA LEU A 40 -41.75 36.86 12.02
C LEU A 40 -43.15 37.19 12.56
N SER A 41 -43.77 36.25 13.29
CA SER A 41 -45.08 36.50 13.90
C SER A 41 -45.01 37.66 14.88
N ASP A 42 -43.97 37.68 15.72
CA ASP A 42 -43.74 38.74 16.70
C ASP A 42 -43.42 40.11 16.04
N SER A 43 -42.50 40.09 15.09
CA SER A 43 -42.13 41.29 14.29
C SER A 43 -43.30 41.87 13.50
N MET A 44 -44.16 41.01 12.97
CA MET A 44 -45.36 41.44 12.22
C MET A 44 -46.41 42.08 13.11
N TYR A 45 -46.54 41.67 14.37
CA TYR A 45 -47.44 42.31 15.31
C TYR A 45 -47.06 43.78 15.58
N TYR A 46 -45.79 44.10 15.80
CA TYR A 46 -45.27 45.45 15.95
C TYR A 46 -45.39 46.27 14.66
N ALA A 47 -45.11 45.66 13.52
CA ALA A 47 -45.22 46.35 12.24
C ALA A 47 -46.67 46.69 11.89
N GLU A 48 -47.63 45.82 12.24
CA GLU A 48 -49.05 46.05 12.06
C GLU A 48 -49.51 47.30 12.82
N ARG A 49 -49.13 47.39 14.10
CA ARG A 49 -49.46 48.54 14.94
C ARG A 49 -48.90 49.86 14.38
N ASN A 50 -47.62 49.86 14.00
CA ASN A 50 -46.97 51.06 13.45
C ASN A 50 -47.57 51.51 12.12
N VAL A 51 -48.00 50.60 11.26
CA VAL A 51 -48.65 50.92 9.98
C VAL A 51 -50.03 51.54 10.24
N ILE A 52 -50.81 51.00 11.18
CA ILE A 52 -52.12 51.58 11.57
C ILE A 52 -51.94 52.97 12.12
N GLU A 53 -51.03 53.16 13.07
CA GLU A 53 -50.73 54.48 13.68
C GLU A 53 -50.28 55.53 12.67
N SER A 54 -49.33 55.15 11.78
CA SER A 54 -48.84 56.05 10.71
C SER A 54 -49.92 56.45 9.74
N LYS A 55 -50.82 55.51 9.38
CA LYS A 55 -51.95 55.77 8.49
C LYS A 55 -52.95 56.73 9.12
N LEU A 56 -53.39 56.46 10.38
CA LEU A 56 -54.33 57.29 11.07
C LEU A 56 -53.78 58.68 11.34
N THR A 57 -52.47 58.80 11.65
CA THR A 57 -51.78 60.07 11.82
C THR A 57 -51.77 60.88 10.51
N GLY A 58 -51.42 60.24 9.39
CA GLY A 58 -51.39 60.87 8.09
C GLY A 58 -52.77 61.38 7.67
N ASP A 59 -53.81 60.54 7.83
CA ASP A 59 -55.19 60.87 7.51
C ASP A 59 -55.72 62.02 8.39
N MET A 60 -55.33 62.07 9.67
CA MET A 60 -55.72 63.16 10.64
C MET A 60 -55.10 64.50 10.22
N ASN A 61 -53.82 64.51 9.89
CA ASN A 61 -53.13 65.74 9.48
C ASN A 61 -53.73 66.34 8.21
N VAL A 62 -54.00 65.48 7.20
CA VAL A 62 -54.62 65.90 5.95
C VAL A 62 -55.99 66.55 6.21
N MET A 63 -56.80 65.93 7.06
CA MET A 63 -58.11 66.47 7.43
C MET A 63 -58.01 67.80 8.21
N LEU A 64 -57.06 67.93 9.14
CA LEU A 64 -56.83 69.10 9.93
C LEU A 64 -56.34 70.29 9.08
N ASP A 65 -55.40 70.03 8.18
CA ASP A 65 -54.88 71.06 7.25
C ASP A 65 -55.98 71.62 6.39
N GLU A 66 -56.85 70.84 5.87
CA GLU A 66 -57.98 71.25 5.06
C GLU A 66 -59.09 71.95 5.85
N LEU A 67 -59.42 71.41 7.02
CA LEU A 67 -60.39 72.11 7.94
C LEU A 67 -59.85 73.49 8.29
N THR A 68 -58.61 73.63 8.57
CA THR A 68 -57.94 74.89 8.92
C THR A 68 -57.97 75.85 7.74
N ALA A 69 -57.69 75.33 6.47
CA ALA A 69 -57.72 76.12 5.27
C ALA A 69 -59.12 76.61 4.91
N GLU A 70 -60.16 75.83 5.16
CA GLU A 70 -61.52 76.16 4.81
C GLU A 70 -62.27 77.01 5.90
N CYS A 71 -62.01 76.72 7.19
CA CYS A 71 -62.76 77.34 8.29
C CYS A 71 -61.95 78.33 9.11
N GLY A 72 -60.57 78.45 8.87
CA GLY A 72 -59.67 79.24 9.72
C GLY A 72 -58.93 78.37 10.73
N ASN A 73 -57.96 78.96 11.45
CA ASN A 73 -56.97 78.21 12.29
C ASN A 73 -57.18 78.40 13.81
N VAL A 74 -58.28 79.06 14.23
CA VAL A 74 -58.51 79.38 15.66
C VAL A 74 -59.71 78.62 16.12
N TRP A 75 -59.50 77.68 17.01
CA TRP A 75 -60.56 76.94 17.70
C TRP A 75 -61.07 77.74 18.88
N SER A 76 -62.41 77.80 19.07
CA SER A 76 -63.04 78.49 20.16
C SER A 76 -64.40 77.81 20.52
N VAL A 77 -64.81 77.96 21.75
CA VAL A 77 -66.11 77.56 22.21
C VAL A 77 -66.97 78.83 22.50
N LYS A 78 -68.09 78.95 21.83
CA LYS A 78 -69.03 80.07 22.01
C LYS A 78 -70.44 79.56 21.94
N ASN A 79 -71.37 80.16 22.77
CA ASN A 79 -72.80 79.86 22.77
C ASN A 79 -73.12 78.33 22.82
N GLY A 80 -72.34 77.54 23.56
CA GLY A 80 -72.51 76.13 23.69
C GLY A 80 -72.08 75.28 22.47
N GLY A 81 -71.38 75.85 21.47
CA GLY A 81 -70.85 75.16 20.28
C GLY A 81 -69.37 75.36 20.10
N LEU A 82 -68.70 74.41 19.35
CA LEU A 82 -67.31 74.46 18.97
C LEU A 82 -67.19 75.14 17.61
N TYR A 83 -66.34 76.13 17.52
CA TYR A 83 -66.09 76.93 16.32
C TYR A 83 -64.66 76.81 15.88
N LEU A 84 -64.46 76.78 14.56
CA LEU A 84 -63.13 76.97 13.92
C LEU A 84 -63.22 78.26 13.09
N GLY A 85 -62.44 79.27 13.49
CA GLY A 85 -62.65 80.62 12.99
C GLY A 85 -64.06 81.19 13.42
N GLU A 86 -64.87 81.52 12.41
CA GLU A 86 -66.23 81.95 12.59
C GLU A 86 -67.26 80.81 12.27
N THR A 87 -66.79 79.66 11.81
CA THR A 87 -67.63 78.56 11.39
C THR A 87 -67.99 77.66 12.61
N LEU A 88 -69.29 77.47 12.87
CA LEU A 88 -69.79 76.48 13.82
C LEU A 88 -69.52 75.05 13.29
N ILE A 89 -68.74 74.30 13.99
CA ILE A 89 -68.45 72.89 13.68
C ILE A 89 -69.53 71.99 14.24
N GLY A 90 -70.04 72.31 15.36
CA GLY A 90 -71.18 71.60 15.97
C GLY A 90 -71.37 71.98 17.41
N ASP A 91 -72.62 71.73 17.94
CA ASP A 91 -73.04 72.00 19.28
C ASP A 91 -73.60 70.73 20.00
N GLY A 92 -73.40 69.55 19.46
CA GLY A 92 -73.94 68.27 19.92
C GLY A 92 -75.30 67.95 19.34
N LYS A 93 -75.92 68.86 18.61
CA LYS A 93 -77.17 68.61 17.90
C LYS A 93 -76.92 68.18 16.46
N PRO A 94 -77.49 67.08 16.04
CA PRO A 94 -77.26 66.55 14.62
C PRO A 94 -77.59 67.62 13.56
N ALA A 95 -78.56 68.50 13.81
CA ALA A 95 -78.92 69.53 12.82
C ALA A 95 -77.84 70.64 12.62
N ASN A 96 -76.97 70.81 13.55
CA ASN A 96 -75.92 71.85 13.55
C ASN A 96 -74.50 71.35 13.27
N ALA A 97 -74.33 70.04 13.07
CA ALA A 97 -73.03 69.40 12.84
C ALA A 97 -72.51 69.71 11.40
N LYS A 98 -71.26 70.11 11.27
CA LYS A 98 -70.59 70.41 9.99
C LYS A 98 -70.05 69.11 9.39
N GLU A 99 -70.90 68.33 8.80
CA GLU A 99 -70.56 67.02 8.28
C GLU A 99 -69.90 67.00 6.87
N ASP A 100 -70.23 67.98 6.03
CA ASP A 100 -69.93 67.95 4.64
C ASP A 100 -68.42 67.83 4.37
N ILE A 101 -67.60 68.54 5.15
CA ILE A 101 -66.15 68.50 5.06
C ILE A 101 -65.63 67.14 5.52
N LEU A 102 -66.11 66.66 6.70
CA LEU A 102 -65.68 65.38 7.23
C LEU A 102 -66.03 64.19 6.31
N LYS A 103 -67.25 64.19 5.70
CA LYS A 103 -67.72 63.20 4.74
C LYS A 103 -66.86 63.19 3.44
N LYS A 104 -66.45 64.36 3.00
CA LYS A 104 -65.49 64.47 1.84
C LYS A 104 -64.21 63.71 2.12
N TYR A 105 -63.62 63.88 3.33
CA TYR A 105 -62.35 63.18 3.68
C TYR A 105 -62.60 61.69 3.97
N GLU A 106 -63.67 61.31 4.58
CA GLU A 106 -64.03 59.90 4.71
C GLU A 106 -64.10 59.21 3.36
N SER A 107 -64.72 59.86 2.38
CA SER A 107 -64.78 59.26 1.03
C SER A 107 -63.43 59.12 0.32
N LEU A 108 -62.48 60.01 0.64
CA LEU A 108 -61.13 60.04 0.07
C LEU A 108 -60.18 59.05 0.80
N THR A 109 -60.27 59.01 2.10
CA THR A 109 -59.30 58.27 2.93
C THR A 109 -59.85 56.89 3.38
N GLY A 110 -61.16 56.71 3.39
CA GLY A 110 -61.81 55.57 4.01
C GLY A 110 -61.70 55.56 5.51
N THR A 111 -61.43 56.71 6.13
CA THR A 111 -61.21 56.87 7.56
C THR A 111 -62.38 57.66 8.15
N PHE A 112 -63.00 57.23 9.25
CA PHE A 112 -64.04 57.94 9.92
C PHE A 112 -63.46 59.10 10.71
N TYR A 113 -64.18 60.23 10.82
CA TYR A 113 -63.73 61.41 11.56
C TYR A 113 -64.78 61.81 12.56
N TYR A 114 -64.28 62.26 13.72
CA TYR A 114 -65.13 62.76 14.78
C TYR A 114 -64.50 64.00 15.39
N ILE A 115 -65.35 64.95 15.84
CA ILE A 115 -64.95 66.13 16.54
C ILE A 115 -65.72 66.17 17.82
N PHE A 116 -65.04 66.33 18.93
CA PHE A 116 -65.57 66.40 20.26
C PHE A 116 -65.27 67.77 20.83
N MET A 117 -66.22 68.29 21.60
CA MET A 117 -66.12 69.51 22.43
C MET A 117 -66.01 69.13 23.88
N ARG A 118 -65.03 69.72 24.61
CA ARG A 118 -64.94 69.53 26.05
C ARG A 118 -66.05 70.27 26.72
N THR A 119 -66.73 69.61 27.67
CA THR A 119 -67.82 70.20 28.44
C THR A 119 -67.25 70.79 29.71
N TYR A 120 -67.64 72.05 30.00
CA TYR A 120 -67.32 72.81 31.20
C TYR A 120 -68.55 73.22 31.91
N ASN A 121 -68.57 73.21 33.25
CA ASN A 121 -69.66 73.65 34.08
C ASN A 121 -69.64 75.18 34.28
N ASP A 122 -69.40 75.93 33.19
CA ASP A 122 -69.32 77.38 33.22
C ASP A 122 -70.45 78.02 32.39
N ALA A 123 -71.38 78.58 33.05
CA ALA A 123 -72.52 79.29 32.46
C ALA A 123 -72.10 80.45 31.55
N SER A 124 -70.88 81.02 31.67
CA SER A 124 -70.32 82.05 30.78
C SER A 124 -70.03 81.62 29.39
N LEU A 125 -69.85 80.30 29.19
CA LEU A 125 -69.53 79.70 27.91
C LEU A 125 -70.77 79.23 27.13
N GLY A 126 -71.98 79.45 27.67
CA GLY A 126 -73.26 79.18 27.03
C GLY A 126 -73.71 77.69 27.02
N TYR A 127 -73.21 76.90 27.94
CA TYR A 127 -73.68 75.53 28.14
C TYR A 127 -75.09 75.53 28.77
N SER A 128 -76.02 74.86 28.14
CA SER A 128 -77.35 74.65 28.68
C SER A 128 -77.40 73.34 29.47
N GLU A 129 -78.09 73.29 30.59
CA GLU A 129 -78.34 72.11 31.40
C GLU A 129 -79.12 71.01 30.66
N GLU A 130 -79.47 71.26 29.40
CA GLU A 130 -80.32 70.41 28.56
C GLU A 130 -79.64 69.07 28.12
N PHE A 131 -78.28 68.93 28.28
CA PHE A 131 -77.53 67.73 27.85
C PHE A 131 -77.01 66.88 29.01
N GLY A 132 -77.30 67.20 30.27
CA GLY A 132 -76.84 66.44 31.43
C GLY A 132 -75.30 66.23 31.42
N CYS A 133 -74.54 67.30 31.11
CA CYS A 133 -73.07 67.28 30.93
C CYS A 133 -72.37 67.14 32.31
N GLU A 134 -71.61 66.08 32.49
CA GLU A 134 -70.57 65.98 33.54
C GLU A 134 -69.35 66.78 33.16
N GLU A 135 -68.74 67.48 34.12
CA GLU A 135 -67.59 68.33 33.95
C GLU A 135 -66.35 67.48 33.47
N GLY A 136 -65.68 67.99 32.47
CA GLY A 136 -64.48 67.35 31.94
C GLY A 136 -64.68 66.28 30.84
N HIS A 137 -65.96 65.96 30.52
CA HIS A 137 -66.25 64.98 29.47
C HIS A 137 -66.20 65.61 28.05
N TYR A 138 -66.00 64.78 27.03
CA TYR A 138 -65.96 65.20 25.63
C TYR A 138 -67.22 64.80 24.89
N LEU A 139 -68.03 65.79 24.51
CA LEU A 139 -69.27 65.65 23.75
C LEU A 139 -68.97 65.63 22.25
N ARG A 140 -69.44 64.59 21.51
CA ARG A 140 -69.32 64.51 20.05
C ARG A 140 -70.17 65.57 19.40
N VAL A 141 -69.64 66.57 18.77
CA VAL A 141 -70.34 67.67 18.15
C VAL A 141 -70.48 67.54 16.63
N SER A 142 -69.60 66.75 16.03
CA SER A 142 -69.66 66.39 14.62
C SER A 142 -68.99 65.05 14.37
N GLY A 143 -69.50 64.31 13.35
CA GLY A 143 -68.86 63.00 12.95
C GLY A 143 -69.43 62.47 11.66
N THR A 144 -68.71 61.52 11.07
CA THR A 144 -69.05 60.93 9.77
C THR A 144 -69.77 59.57 9.89
N THR A 145 -69.59 58.90 11.00
CA THR A 145 -70.18 57.57 11.23
C THR A 145 -71.56 57.57 11.79
N LEU A 146 -72.36 56.67 11.32
CA LEU A 146 -73.68 56.38 11.91
C LEU A 146 -73.56 55.30 12.96
N GLY A 147 -74.41 55.33 13.97
CA GLY A 147 -74.54 54.25 14.94
C GLY A 147 -74.94 52.92 14.33
N ALA A 148 -74.97 51.85 15.13
CA ALA A 148 -75.25 50.49 14.67
C ALA A 148 -76.65 50.39 14.02
N ASN A 149 -77.54 51.20 14.39
CA ASN A 149 -78.96 51.27 13.83
C ASN A 149 -79.12 52.32 12.75
N GLY A 150 -78.04 52.93 12.23
CA GLY A 150 -78.09 54.00 11.26
C GLY A 150 -78.47 55.36 11.80
N GLU A 151 -78.52 55.51 13.11
CA GLU A 151 -78.80 56.78 13.81
C GLU A 151 -77.52 57.65 13.85
N ARG A 152 -77.71 58.95 13.96
CA ARG A 152 -76.68 59.92 14.18
C ARG A 152 -76.18 59.81 15.61
N ILE A 153 -74.82 59.86 15.77
CA ILE A 153 -74.12 59.67 17.07
C ILE A 153 -73.63 61.01 17.68
N GLU A 154 -73.97 62.14 17.05
CA GLU A 154 -73.75 63.45 17.67
C GLU A 154 -74.57 63.57 18.94
N GLY A 155 -74.03 64.26 19.93
CA GLY A 155 -74.63 64.32 21.28
C GLY A 155 -74.26 63.14 22.17
N THR A 156 -73.43 62.19 21.71
CA THR A 156 -72.87 61.12 22.55
C THR A 156 -71.54 61.56 23.14
N TYR A 157 -71.18 60.98 24.29
CA TYR A 157 -69.91 61.21 24.94
C TYR A 157 -68.86 60.18 24.46
N ILE A 158 -67.57 60.60 24.54
CA ILE A 158 -66.46 59.68 24.33
C ILE A 158 -66.43 58.71 25.53
N ASP A 159 -65.85 57.51 25.30
CA ASP A 159 -65.62 56.50 26.34
C ASP A 159 -64.73 57.14 27.44
N LYS A 160 -65.15 56.97 28.71
CA LYS A 160 -64.44 57.49 29.86
C LYS A 160 -62.95 57.07 29.92
N ALA A 161 -62.67 55.82 29.59
CA ALA A 161 -61.29 55.30 29.58
C ALA A 161 -60.43 56.03 28.57
N VAL A 162 -61.00 56.50 27.45
CA VAL A 162 -60.31 57.28 26.45
C VAL A 162 -60.16 58.72 26.92
N ALA A 163 -61.18 59.29 27.58
CA ALA A 163 -61.10 60.67 28.11
C ALA A 163 -59.97 60.78 29.15
N ASP A 164 -59.96 59.83 30.13
CA ASP A 164 -58.96 59.78 31.20
C ASP A 164 -57.48 59.67 30.60
N GLN A 165 -57.30 58.83 29.59
CA GLN A 165 -56.00 58.75 28.87
C GLN A 165 -55.58 60.09 28.16
N MET A 166 -56.56 60.80 27.64
CA MET A 166 -56.31 62.09 26.95
C MET A 166 -55.95 63.22 27.92
N GLU A 167 -56.26 63.09 29.18
CA GLU A 167 -55.83 64.04 30.21
C GLU A 167 -54.40 63.80 30.70
N GLU A 168 -53.90 62.55 30.52
CA GLU A 168 -52.51 62.19 30.89
C GLU A 168 -51.47 62.38 29.79
N ASP A 169 -51.85 62.47 28.47
CA ASP A 169 -50.96 62.54 27.35
C ASP A 169 -51.26 63.70 26.36
N ASP A 170 -50.46 64.75 26.38
CA ASP A 170 -50.62 65.97 25.59
C ASP A 170 -50.50 65.79 24.10
N ASP A 171 -49.80 64.71 23.64
CA ASP A 171 -49.48 64.46 22.18
C ASP A 171 -50.57 63.66 21.45
N GLY A 172 -51.64 63.27 22.14
CA GLY A 172 -52.71 62.47 21.54
C GLY A 172 -52.55 60.97 21.78
N VAL A 173 -53.67 60.27 21.92
CA VAL A 173 -53.74 58.85 22.28
C VAL A 173 -54.11 58.01 21.08
N ASN A 174 -53.34 57.01 20.85
CA ASN A 174 -53.67 55.94 19.87
C ASN A 174 -54.44 54.84 20.59
N CYS A 175 -55.75 54.77 20.40
CA CYS A 175 -56.55 53.67 20.89
C CYS A 175 -56.61 52.52 19.87
N ILE A 176 -56.14 51.36 20.27
CA ILE A 176 -56.08 50.18 19.39
C ILE A 176 -57.50 49.71 19.00
N ALA A 177 -58.45 49.80 19.89
CA ALA A 177 -59.82 49.42 19.60
C ALA A 177 -60.79 50.21 20.48
N ALA A 178 -61.59 51.07 19.88
CA ALA A 178 -62.65 51.77 20.52
C ALA A 178 -64.03 51.23 20.02
N ASN A 179 -65.00 51.18 20.85
CA ASN A 179 -66.37 50.86 20.44
C ASN A 179 -67.11 52.17 20.07
N VAL A 180 -67.30 52.38 18.79
CA VAL A 180 -67.97 53.54 18.27
C VAL A 180 -69.24 53.09 17.55
N GLY A 181 -70.39 53.45 18.08
CA GLY A 181 -71.69 53.07 17.49
C GLY A 181 -71.88 51.55 17.37
N GLY A 182 -71.36 50.74 18.33
CA GLY A 182 -71.43 49.28 18.32
C GLY A 182 -70.44 48.57 17.42
N ARG A 183 -69.50 49.29 16.79
CA ARG A 183 -68.45 48.72 15.97
C ARG A 183 -67.08 48.94 16.64
N THR A 184 -66.21 47.93 16.52
CA THR A 184 -64.82 48.06 16.95
C THR A 184 -64.04 48.80 15.87
N VAL A 185 -63.42 49.93 16.23
CA VAL A 185 -62.65 50.78 15.35
C VAL A 185 -61.28 51.05 16.00
N TYR A 186 -60.25 51.06 15.16
CA TYR A 186 -58.95 51.62 15.56
C TYR A 186 -59.01 53.13 15.41
N CYS A 187 -58.86 53.85 16.55
CA CYS A 187 -59.01 55.29 16.62
C CYS A 187 -57.68 55.94 17.02
N ARG A 188 -57.45 57.13 16.47
CA ARG A 188 -56.49 58.10 17.00
C ARG A 188 -57.20 59.34 17.44
N TYR A 189 -56.83 59.89 18.61
CA TYR A 189 -57.35 61.09 19.19
C TYR A 189 -56.25 62.14 19.23
N GLN A 190 -56.60 63.41 18.99
CA GLN A 190 -55.71 64.58 19.05
C GLN A 190 -56.42 65.71 19.74
N THR A 191 -55.76 66.40 20.67
CA THR A 191 -56.32 67.55 21.41
C THR A 191 -56.52 68.75 20.51
N ILE A 192 -57.68 69.49 20.75
CA ILE A 192 -57.95 70.79 20.17
C ILE A 192 -57.69 71.84 21.28
N LEU A 193 -56.74 72.73 20.96
CA LEU A 193 -56.34 73.80 21.89
C LEU A 193 -56.98 75.11 21.52
N SER A 194 -57.38 75.86 22.54
CA SER A 194 -57.82 77.26 22.42
C SER A 194 -56.60 78.17 22.20
N GLN A 195 -56.84 79.47 21.87
CA GLN A 195 -55.72 80.44 21.77
C GLN A 195 -54.94 80.60 23.10
N SER A 196 -55.55 80.31 24.24
CA SER A 196 -54.89 80.37 25.57
C SER A 196 -54.12 79.08 25.88
N GLY A 197 -54.09 78.04 24.99
CA GLY A 197 -53.46 76.77 25.23
C GLY A 197 -54.28 75.74 26.04
N ASN A 198 -55.49 76.04 26.35
CA ASN A 198 -56.37 75.11 27.05
C ASN A 198 -57.04 74.09 26.10
N VAL A 199 -57.10 72.81 26.48
CA VAL A 199 -57.83 71.80 25.75
C VAL A 199 -59.33 72.06 25.76
N ILE A 200 -59.92 72.39 24.61
CA ILE A 200 -61.31 72.70 24.41
C ILE A 200 -62.12 71.63 23.64
N GLY A 201 -61.44 70.64 23.13
CA GLY A 201 -62.03 69.57 22.37
C GLY A 201 -61.04 68.49 21.93
N LEU A 202 -61.51 67.50 21.16
CA LEU A 202 -60.70 66.43 20.54
C LEU A 202 -61.08 66.24 19.09
N LEU A 203 -60.12 66.04 18.29
CA LEU A 203 -60.30 65.42 16.98
C LEU A 203 -60.06 63.93 17.10
N ALA A 204 -60.87 63.13 16.48
CA ALA A 204 -60.63 61.70 16.39
C ALA A 204 -60.81 61.22 14.91
N ASN A 205 -60.04 60.29 14.56
CA ASN A 205 -60.21 59.55 13.32
C ASN A 205 -60.08 58.07 13.61
N GLY A 206 -60.75 57.25 12.76
CA GLY A 206 -60.70 55.80 12.97
C GLY A 206 -61.06 55.00 11.74
N ARG A 207 -60.64 53.72 11.78
CA ARG A 207 -61.01 52.74 10.72
C ARG A 207 -61.60 51.48 11.32
N SER A 208 -62.44 50.80 10.60
CA SER A 208 -63.01 49.51 11.02
C SER A 208 -61.89 48.49 11.27
N ALA A 209 -61.91 47.86 12.44
CA ALA A 209 -61.01 46.84 12.83
C ALA A 209 -61.07 45.63 11.84
N GLU A 210 -62.21 45.31 11.30
CA GLU A 210 -62.38 44.22 10.32
C GLU A 210 -61.66 44.53 9.00
N GLU A 211 -61.78 45.75 8.47
CA GLU A 211 -61.09 46.13 7.22
C GLU A 211 -59.56 46.09 7.40
N MET A 212 -59.08 46.66 8.53
CA MET A 212 -57.64 46.67 8.83
C MET A 212 -57.11 45.25 9.01
N SER A 213 -57.81 44.38 9.76
CA SER A 213 -57.41 42.99 9.93
C SER A 213 -57.38 42.22 8.62
N SER A 214 -58.31 42.50 7.69
CA SER A 214 -58.33 41.84 6.38
C SER A 214 -57.13 42.21 5.47
N LEU A 215 -56.74 43.49 5.48
CA LEU A 215 -55.55 43.97 4.76
C LEU A 215 -54.27 43.36 5.28
N VAL A 216 -54.10 43.35 6.59
CA VAL A 216 -52.95 42.77 7.28
C VAL A 216 -52.90 41.25 7.10
N SER A 217 -54.04 40.57 7.19
CA SER A 217 -54.13 39.12 6.97
C SER A 217 -53.65 38.71 5.56
N LYS A 218 -54.03 39.44 4.52
CA LYS A 218 -53.57 39.21 3.16
C LYS A 218 -52.04 39.38 3.03
N GLN A 219 -51.51 40.44 3.64
CA GLN A 219 -50.06 40.69 3.63
C GLN A 219 -49.33 39.59 4.39
N LYS A 220 -49.79 39.18 5.60
CA LYS A 220 -49.26 38.07 6.38
C LYS A 220 -49.20 36.78 5.55
N THR A 221 -50.27 36.37 4.92
CA THR A 221 -50.36 35.15 4.10
C THR A 221 -49.37 35.18 2.97
N ARG A 222 -49.23 36.27 2.22
CA ARG A 222 -48.28 36.42 1.13
C ARG A 222 -46.84 36.27 1.61
N THR A 223 -46.46 36.88 2.72
CA THR A 223 -45.11 36.80 3.32
C THR A 223 -44.80 35.38 3.77
N PHE A 224 -45.76 34.70 4.47
CA PHE A 224 -45.60 33.31 4.86
C PHE A 224 -45.38 32.37 3.69
N VAL A 225 -46.13 32.51 2.59
CA VAL A 225 -45.97 31.68 1.39
C VAL A 225 -44.55 31.86 0.77
N VAL A 226 -44.06 33.09 0.67
CA VAL A 226 -42.71 33.35 0.14
C VAL A 226 -41.64 32.69 1.02
N ILE A 227 -41.73 32.84 2.34
CA ILE A 227 -40.75 32.27 3.27
C ILE A 227 -40.74 30.76 3.23
N ILE A 228 -41.92 30.13 3.26
CA ILE A 228 -42.04 28.67 3.19
C ILE A 228 -41.45 28.16 1.87
N THR A 229 -41.72 28.85 0.75
CA THR A 229 -41.15 28.47 -0.56
C THR A 229 -39.65 28.55 -0.56
N VAL A 230 -39.04 29.61 -0.03
CA VAL A 230 -37.57 29.77 0.04
C VAL A 230 -36.97 28.70 0.93
N LEU A 231 -37.52 28.44 2.11
CA LEU A 231 -37.05 27.41 3.03
C LEU A 231 -37.11 26.00 2.42
N LEU A 232 -38.18 25.72 1.68
CA LEU A 232 -38.33 24.43 0.98
C LEU A 232 -37.28 24.25 -0.13
N LEU A 233 -37.02 25.29 -0.91
CA LEU A 233 -35.98 25.28 -1.95
C LEU A 233 -34.60 25.09 -1.31
N MET A 234 -34.28 25.80 -0.23
CA MET A 234 -33.01 25.63 0.51
C MET A 234 -32.87 24.20 1.07
N SER A 235 -33.94 23.64 1.64
CA SER A 235 -33.92 22.27 2.18
C SER A 235 -33.66 21.23 1.09
N VAL A 236 -34.26 21.37 -0.07
CA VAL A 236 -34.03 20.49 -1.22
C VAL A 236 -32.58 20.63 -1.72
N GLY A 237 -32.09 21.87 -1.88
CA GLY A 237 -30.71 22.15 -2.29
C GLY A 237 -29.68 21.54 -1.35
N LEU A 238 -29.83 21.77 -0.04
CA LEU A 238 -28.96 21.20 0.98
C LEU A 238 -29.01 19.67 1.02
N GLY A 239 -30.21 19.10 0.91
CA GLY A 239 -30.44 17.65 0.86
C GLY A 239 -29.73 16.98 -0.34
N THR A 240 -29.77 17.62 -1.52
CA THR A 240 -29.08 17.12 -2.72
C THR A 240 -27.55 17.22 -2.58
N MET A 241 -27.03 18.33 -2.05
CA MET A 241 -25.61 18.53 -1.79
C MET A 241 -25.06 17.47 -0.82
N VAL A 242 -25.70 17.31 0.34
CA VAL A 242 -25.30 16.29 1.34
C VAL A 242 -25.39 14.88 0.74
N SER A 243 -26.38 14.60 -0.08
CA SER A 243 -26.52 13.29 -0.74
C SER A 243 -25.35 13.00 -1.71
N ARG A 244 -24.87 14.00 -2.45
CA ARG A 244 -23.71 13.86 -3.33
C ARG A 244 -22.42 13.57 -2.54
N MET A 245 -22.17 14.34 -1.46
CA MET A 245 -21.01 14.13 -0.59
C MET A 245 -21.01 12.72 0.04
N LEU A 246 -22.17 12.27 0.57
CA LEU A 246 -22.29 10.94 1.17
C LEU A 246 -22.12 9.82 0.17
N LYS A 247 -22.52 10.02 -1.09
CA LYS A 247 -22.28 9.05 -2.18
C LYS A 247 -20.79 8.94 -2.49
N ALA A 248 -20.08 10.06 -2.59
CA ALA A 248 -18.64 10.09 -2.79
C ALA A 248 -17.88 9.35 -1.67
N LEU A 249 -18.19 9.65 -0.40
CA LEU A 249 -17.64 8.93 0.76
C LEU A 249 -17.94 7.44 0.73
N GLY A 250 -19.14 7.06 0.27
CA GLY A 250 -19.52 5.66 0.09
C GLY A 250 -18.63 4.93 -0.90
N LEU A 251 -18.31 5.56 -2.04
CA LEU A 251 -17.41 5.01 -3.06
C LEU A 251 -15.99 4.86 -2.53
N ILE A 252 -15.46 5.89 -1.86
CA ILE A 252 -14.13 5.84 -1.23
C ILE A 252 -14.05 4.71 -0.21
N ARG A 253 -15.08 4.56 0.66
CA ARG A 253 -15.12 3.48 1.65
C ARG A 253 -15.10 2.09 1.02
N VAL A 254 -15.88 1.89 -0.04
CA VAL A 254 -15.90 0.59 -0.74
C VAL A 254 -14.53 0.28 -1.33
N ARG A 255 -13.89 1.27 -1.98
CA ARG A 255 -12.56 1.12 -2.53
C ARG A 255 -11.52 0.79 -1.45
N LEU A 256 -11.52 1.49 -0.32
CA LEU A 256 -10.63 1.20 0.81
C LEU A 256 -10.86 -0.20 1.40
N ALA A 257 -12.11 -0.67 1.43
CA ALA A 257 -12.41 -2.05 1.87
C ALA A 257 -11.84 -3.09 0.89
N GLN A 258 -11.90 -2.86 -0.42
CA GLN A 258 -11.28 -3.73 -1.44
C GLN A 258 -9.75 -3.77 -1.26
N ILE A 259 -9.11 -2.60 -1.10
CA ILE A 259 -7.67 -2.52 -0.81
C ILE A 259 -7.31 -3.32 0.45
N GLY A 260 -8.12 -3.21 1.51
CA GLY A 260 -7.91 -3.93 2.76
C GLY A 260 -8.04 -5.44 2.67
N THR A 261 -8.71 -5.97 1.63
CA THR A 261 -8.79 -7.42 1.32
C THR A 261 -7.75 -7.87 0.30
N GLY A 262 -6.84 -6.98 -0.14
CA GLY A 262 -5.83 -7.30 -1.15
C GLY A 262 -6.34 -7.26 -2.58
N GLU A 263 -7.55 -6.72 -2.81
CA GLU A 263 -8.08 -6.52 -4.16
C GLU A 263 -7.69 -5.14 -4.67
N PHE A 264 -6.90 -5.07 -5.73
CA PHE A 264 -6.50 -3.82 -6.39
C PHE A 264 -7.20 -3.65 -7.74
N PRO A 265 -8.36 -2.97 -7.79
CA PRO A 265 -9.09 -2.78 -9.03
C PRO A 265 -8.27 -2.02 -10.09
N GLU A 266 -8.47 -2.38 -11.37
CA GLU A 266 -7.74 -1.75 -12.49
C GLU A 266 -8.23 -0.34 -12.78
N GLU A 267 -9.55 -0.11 -12.63
CA GLU A 267 -10.13 1.19 -12.92
C GLU A 267 -9.91 2.16 -11.75
N PRO A 268 -9.48 3.40 -12.02
CA PRO A 268 -9.34 4.41 -10.98
C PRO A 268 -10.69 4.78 -10.37
N LEU A 269 -10.70 5.09 -9.09
CA LEU A 269 -11.86 5.62 -8.39
C LEU A 269 -12.16 7.02 -8.92
N LYS A 270 -13.32 7.21 -9.56
CA LYS A 270 -13.78 8.50 -10.07
C LYS A 270 -14.75 9.14 -9.08
N VAL A 271 -14.40 10.30 -8.57
CA VAL A 271 -15.22 11.14 -7.69
C VAL A 271 -15.09 12.57 -8.21
N ASP A 272 -16.13 13.02 -8.92
CA ASP A 272 -16.17 14.36 -9.53
C ASP A 272 -16.98 15.30 -8.61
N THR A 273 -16.38 15.74 -7.52
CA THR A 273 -17.02 16.67 -6.57
C THR A 273 -16.42 18.07 -6.61
N GLY A 274 -15.22 18.25 -7.15
CA GLY A 274 -14.52 19.51 -7.22
C GLY A 274 -14.04 20.04 -5.87
N ASP A 275 -13.95 19.17 -4.84
CA ASP A 275 -13.60 19.50 -3.46
C ASP A 275 -12.56 18.53 -2.88
N GLU A 276 -12.37 18.58 -1.57
CA GLU A 276 -11.42 17.74 -0.83
C GLU A 276 -11.71 16.23 -0.99
N LEU A 277 -12.94 15.83 -1.28
CA LEU A 277 -13.30 14.42 -1.50
C LEU A 277 -12.71 13.88 -2.80
N GLU A 278 -12.64 14.70 -3.84
CA GLU A 278 -11.92 14.36 -5.07
C GLU A 278 -10.42 14.23 -4.80
N GLY A 279 -9.84 15.13 -4.00
CA GLY A 279 -8.45 15.03 -3.55
C GLY A 279 -8.16 13.72 -2.80
N VAL A 280 -9.06 13.30 -1.91
CA VAL A 280 -8.95 12.01 -1.21
C VAL A 280 -9.07 10.83 -2.18
N ALA A 281 -9.98 10.89 -3.15
CA ALA A 281 -10.13 9.82 -4.14
C ALA A 281 -8.86 9.66 -5.00
N ASN A 282 -8.23 10.76 -5.41
CA ASN A 282 -6.96 10.74 -6.13
C ASN A 282 -5.84 10.14 -5.27
N SER A 283 -5.73 10.54 -3.99
CA SER A 283 -4.76 9.95 -3.07
C SER A 283 -4.95 8.45 -2.86
N VAL A 284 -6.20 7.97 -2.87
CA VAL A 284 -6.51 6.53 -2.82
C VAL A 284 -6.07 5.83 -4.11
N ASN A 285 -6.22 6.46 -5.27
CA ASN A 285 -5.73 5.91 -6.54
C ASN A 285 -4.19 5.80 -6.56
N ASP A 286 -3.48 6.85 -6.11
CA ASP A 286 -2.02 6.86 -5.99
C ASP A 286 -1.52 5.75 -5.02
N MET A 287 -2.27 5.55 -3.91
CA MET A 287 -1.99 4.46 -2.99
C MET A 287 -2.16 3.08 -3.65
N VAL A 288 -3.23 2.88 -4.42
CA VAL A 288 -3.46 1.61 -5.15
C VAL A 288 -2.32 1.34 -6.14
N GLU A 289 -1.89 2.35 -6.88
CA GLU A 289 -0.77 2.22 -7.82
C GLU A 289 0.53 1.84 -7.11
N SER A 290 0.84 2.51 -5.99
CA SER A 290 2.00 2.20 -5.16
C SER A 290 1.97 0.79 -4.57
N LEU A 291 0.78 0.31 -4.17
CA LEU A 291 0.60 -1.05 -3.65
C LEU A 291 0.75 -2.11 -4.74
N LYS A 292 0.19 -1.89 -5.94
CA LYS A 292 0.38 -2.76 -7.11
C LYS A 292 1.86 -2.89 -7.49
N GLU A 293 2.56 -1.76 -7.50
CA GLU A 293 4.01 -1.77 -7.80
C GLU A 293 4.80 -2.55 -6.74
N LYS A 294 4.47 -2.38 -5.46
CA LYS A 294 5.07 -3.20 -4.40
C LYS A 294 4.78 -4.69 -4.55
N GLU A 295 3.56 -5.06 -4.92
CA GLU A 295 3.18 -6.46 -5.15
C GLU A 295 3.94 -7.04 -6.34
N ARG A 296 4.06 -6.27 -7.45
CA ARG A 296 4.85 -6.67 -8.62
C ARG A 296 6.32 -6.90 -8.28
N ILE A 297 6.93 -5.94 -7.57
CA ILE A 297 8.32 -6.06 -7.12
C ILE A 297 8.49 -7.27 -6.19
N GLY A 298 7.54 -7.50 -5.27
CA GLY A 298 7.54 -8.66 -4.38
C GLY A 298 7.48 -9.98 -5.14
N ALA A 299 6.64 -10.07 -6.18
CA ALA A 299 6.54 -11.25 -7.03
C ALA A 299 7.83 -11.49 -7.84
N GLU A 300 8.44 -10.43 -8.38
CA GLU A 300 9.73 -10.53 -9.11
C GLU A 300 10.87 -10.98 -8.19
N LEU A 301 10.92 -10.46 -6.95
CA LEU A 301 11.89 -10.89 -5.95
C LEU A 301 11.68 -12.33 -5.51
N SER A 302 10.43 -12.78 -5.33
CA SER A 302 10.13 -14.18 -5.02
C SER A 302 10.62 -15.12 -6.12
N LEU A 303 10.44 -14.74 -7.39
CA LEU A 303 10.98 -15.53 -8.51
C LEU A 303 12.50 -15.56 -8.49
N ALA A 304 13.16 -14.44 -8.15
CA ALA A 304 14.61 -14.40 -8.02
C ALA A 304 15.11 -15.31 -6.89
N THR A 305 14.39 -15.38 -5.77
CA THR A 305 14.66 -16.30 -4.65
C THR A 305 14.60 -17.76 -5.12
N ASP A 306 13.55 -18.11 -5.85
CA ASP A 306 13.38 -19.47 -6.37
C ASP A 306 14.50 -19.85 -7.35
N ILE A 307 14.88 -18.92 -8.25
CA ILE A 307 15.99 -19.14 -9.17
C ILE A 307 17.30 -19.36 -8.39
N GLN A 308 17.60 -18.51 -7.40
CA GLN A 308 18.81 -18.62 -6.59
C GLN A 308 18.85 -19.94 -5.81
N ALA A 309 17.74 -20.33 -5.19
CA ALA A 309 17.64 -21.60 -4.47
C ALA A 309 17.94 -22.82 -5.38
N HIS A 310 17.49 -22.78 -6.63
CA HIS A 310 17.77 -23.85 -7.60
C HIS A 310 19.21 -23.83 -8.15
N MET A 311 19.96 -22.75 -7.96
CA MET A 311 21.39 -22.69 -8.32
C MET A 311 22.27 -23.40 -7.28
N LEU A 312 21.78 -23.57 -6.06
CA LEU A 312 22.50 -24.31 -5.01
C LEU A 312 22.14 -25.79 -5.07
N PRO A 313 23.10 -26.71 -4.83
CA PRO A 313 22.80 -28.14 -4.73
C PRO A 313 21.80 -28.39 -3.60
N SER A 314 20.65 -28.99 -3.92
CA SER A 314 19.53 -29.19 -2.97
C SER A 314 19.09 -30.65 -2.83
N ILE A 315 19.69 -31.57 -3.61
CA ILE A 315 19.38 -33.01 -3.55
C ILE A 315 20.45 -33.70 -2.72
N PHE A 316 20.05 -34.39 -1.66
CA PHE A 316 20.92 -35.10 -0.75
C PHE A 316 20.48 -36.59 -0.59
N PRO A 317 21.42 -37.56 -0.60
CA PRO A 317 22.84 -37.43 -0.88
C PRO A 317 23.10 -37.00 -2.32
N PRO A 318 24.09 -36.09 -2.57
CA PRO A 318 24.34 -35.56 -3.92
C PRO A 318 25.01 -36.56 -4.85
N PHE A 319 25.75 -37.52 -4.29
CA PHE A 319 26.52 -38.54 -5.00
C PHE A 319 26.18 -39.93 -4.45
N PRO A 320 25.02 -40.54 -4.79
CA PRO A 320 24.59 -41.85 -4.24
C PRO A 320 25.57 -42.99 -4.56
N GLU A 321 26.39 -42.85 -5.60
CA GLU A 321 27.42 -43.79 -6.01
C GLU A 321 28.68 -43.73 -5.14
N HIS A 322 28.96 -42.59 -4.50
CA HIS A 322 30.15 -42.39 -3.65
C HIS A 322 29.77 -42.62 -2.16
N LYS A 323 29.79 -43.87 -1.74
CA LYS A 323 29.52 -44.24 -0.35
C LYS A 323 30.62 -43.89 0.63
N GLU A 324 31.74 -43.46 0.10
CA GLU A 324 32.93 -43.02 0.83
C GLU A 324 32.69 -41.71 1.59
N ILE A 325 31.71 -40.90 1.12
CA ILE A 325 31.42 -39.59 1.64
C ILE A 325 29.93 -39.41 1.95
N ASP A 326 29.62 -38.57 2.93
CA ASP A 326 28.29 -37.99 3.14
C ASP A 326 28.41 -36.47 3.19
N LEU A 327 27.48 -35.79 2.55
CA LEU A 327 27.44 -34.34 2.42
C LEU A 327 26.03 -33.83 2.73
N TYR A 328 25.96 -32.81 3.55
CA TYR A 328 24.73 -32.08 3.77
C TYR A 328 25.00 -30.58 3.92
N ALA A 329 24.18 -29.76 3.31
CA ALA A 329 24.32 -28.30 3.37
C ALA A 329 22.96 -27.60 3.35
N ILE A 330 22.92 -26.41 3.95
CA ILE A 330 21.79 -25.48 3.90
C ILE A 330 22.25 -24.06 3.69
N MET A 331 21.40 -23.25 3.08
CA MET A 331 21.54 -21.80 3.00
C MET A 331 20.18 -21.17 3.25
N HIS A 332 20.12 -20.23 4.18
CA HIS A 332 18.93 -19.45 4.49
C HIS A 332 19.27 -17.96 4.39
N PRO A 333 18.76 -17.27 3.37
CA PRO A 333 19.03 -15.85 3.20
C PRO A 333 18.33 -15.00 4.26
N ALA A 334 18.94 -13.89 4.63
CA ALA A 334 18.38 -12.90 5.57
C ALA A 334 17.34 -11.98 4.92
N LYS A 335 17.40 -11.86 3.60
CA LYS A 335 16.43 -11.14 2.76
C LYS A 335 15.82 -12.09 1.74
N GLU A 336 15.10 -11.56 0.77
CA GLU A 336 14.51 -12.35 -0.30
C GLU A 336 15.58 -13.14 -1.10
N VAL A 337 16.77 -12.55 -1.30
CA VAL A 337 17.92 -13.19 -1.92
C VAL A 337 19.18 -12.92 -1.10
N GLY A 338 20.12 -13.89 -1.07
CA GLY A 338 21.33 -13.85 -0.27
C GLY A 338 22.61 -13.68 -1.07
N GLY A 339 23.69 -13.27 -0.39
CA GLY A 339 25.05 -13.24 -0.92
C GLY A 339 25.80 -14.54 -0.72
N ASP A 340 25.41 -15.33 0.25
CA ASP A 340 25.99 -16.60 0.60
C ASP A 340 25.76 -17.68 -0.46
N PHE A 341 26.76 -18.57 -0.59
CA PHE A 341 26.57 -19.82 -1.33
C PHE A 341 27.47 -20.93 -0.85
N TYR A 342 27.05 -22.13 -1.15
CA TYR A 342 27.87 -23.33 -1.14
C TYR A 342 27.78 -24.03 -2.49
N ASP A 343 28.80 -24.82 -2.83
CA ASP A 343 28.76 -25.73 -3.96
C ASP A 343 29.64 -26.96 -3.63
N PHE A 344 29.32 -28.06 -4.27
CA PHE A 344 30.16 -29.26 -4.28
C PHE A 344 29.92 -30.00 -5.57
N PHE A 345 31.01 -30.52 -6.14
CA PHE A 345 30.99 -31.20 -7.41
C PHE A 345 32.23 -32.09 -7.58
N MET A 346 32.05 -33.20 -8.25
CA MET A 346 33.21 -34.01 -8.65
C MET A 346 33.98 -33.33 -9.76
N LEU A 347 35.32 -33.29 -9.62
CA LEU A 347 36.23 -32.85 -10.67
C LEU A 347 36.54 -34.01 -11.62
N ASP A 348 36.67 -35.18 -11.05
CA ASP A 348 36.79 -36.47 -11.71
C ASP A 348 36.26 -37.57 -10.75
N ASP A 349 36.44 -38.84 -11.07
CA ASP A 349 35.95 -39.98 -10.29
C ASP A 349 36.45 -40.03 -8.83
N THR A 350 37.54 -39.34 -8.52
CA THR A 350 38.25 -39.44 -7.24
C THR A 350 38.39 -38.11 -6.52
N HIS A 351 38.17 -36.98 -7.16
CA HIS A 351 38.40 -35.66 -6.60
C HIS A 351 37.09 -34.92 -6.37
N LEU A 352 36.74 -34.63 -5.11
CA LEU A 352 35.61 -33.85 -4.73
C LEU A 352 36.01 -32.40 -4.41
N ALA A 353 35.43 -31.44 -5.12
CA ALA A 353 35.53 -30.02 -4.78
C ALA A 353 34.40 -29.59 -3.88
N VAL A 354 34.71 -28.85 -2.82
CA VAL A 354 33.75 -28.26 -1.87
C VAL A 354 34.02 -26.77 -1.71
N VAL A 355 32.99 -25.95 -1.82
CA VAL A 355 33.07 -24.48 -1.75
C VAL A 355 32.03 -23.95 -0.76
N ILE A 356 32.42 -22.97 0.03
CA ILE A 356 31.53 -22.09 0.78
C ILE A 356 32.04 -20.66 0.66
N ALA A 357 31.16 -19.71 0.52
CA ALA A 357 31.52 -18.31 0.36
C ALA A 357 30.39 -17.38 0.77
N ASP A 358 30.78 -16.15 1.10
CA ASP A 358 29.89 -15.06 1.45
C ASP A 358 30.30 -13.79 0.70
N VAL A 359 29.34 -13.16 0.05
CA VAL A 359 29.51 -11.91 -0.70
C VAL A 359 29.13 -10.73 0.18
N SER A 360 30.03 -9.77 0.30
CA SER A 360 29.76 -8.53 1.06
C SER A 360 28.49 -7.81 0.60
N GLY A 361 27.69 -7.35 1.57
CA GLY A 361 26.41 -6.71 1.31
C GLY A 361 25.24 -7.71 1.27
N LYS A 362 24.04 -7.25 0.92
CA LYS A 362 22.81 -8.06 1.01
C LYS A 362 21.82 -7.73 -0.10
N GLY A 363 20.99 -8.68 -0.45
CA GLY A 363 19.94 -8.53 -1.45
C GLY A 363 20.47 -8.67 -2.89
N VAL A 364 19.77 -8.10 -3.86
CA VAL A 364 19.98 -8.36 -5.29
C VAL A 364 21.43 -8.15 -5.79
N PRO A 365 22.16 -7.08 -5.43
CA PRO A 365 23.53 -6.90 -5.89
C PRO A 365 24.47 -8.02 -5.40
N ALA A 366 24.38 -8.41 -4.13
CA ALA A 366 25.17 -9.50 -3.56
C ALA A 366 24.82 -10.84 -4.21
N ALA A 367 23.53 -11.12 -4.42
CA ALA A 367 23.05 -12.33 -5.08
C ALA A 367 23.56 -12.46 -6.51
N LEU A 368 23.57 -11.38 -7.29
CA LEU A 368 24.11 -11.41 -8.67
C LEU A 368 25.62 -11.66 -8.66
N PHE A 369 26.35 -11.01 -7.76
CA PHE A 369 27.79 -11.19 -7.61
C PHE A 369 28.14 -12.62 -7.15
N MET A 370 27.31 -13.20 -6.29
CA MET A 370 27.37 -14.60 -5.86
C MET A 370 27.31 -15.56 -7.05
N VAL A 371 26.33 -15.37 -7.97
CA VAL A 371 26.18 -16.23 -9.15
C VAL A 371 27.44 -16.20 -10.01
N ILE A 372 28.02 -15.00 -10.21
CA ILE A 372 29.27 -14.83 -10.98
C ILE A 372 30.42 -15.57 -10.27
N ALA A 373 30.61 -15.30 -8.96
CA ALA A 373 31.69 -15.91 -8.18
C ALA A 373 31.60 -17.45 -8.17
N LYS A 374 30.40 -17.99 -7.88
CA LYS A 374 30.12 -19.43 -7.87
C LYS A 374 30.44 -20.07 -9.22
N THR A 375 29.97 -19.45 -10.31
CA THR A 375 30.19 -19.98 -11.69
C THR A 375 31.67 -19.97 -12.07
N LEU A 376 32.38 -18.87 -11.78
CA LEU A 376 33.80 -18.76 -12.07
C LEU A 376 34.63 -19.76 -11.27
N ILE A 377 34.37 -19.93 -9.98
CA ILE A 377 35.07 -20.90 -9.13
C ILE A 377 34.88 -22.31 -9.68
N LYS A 378 33.60 -22.71 -9.94
CA LYS A 378 33.31 -24.04 -10.50
C LYS A 378 33.99 -24.31 -11.80
N ASN A 379 33.87 -23.39 -12.77
CA ASN A 379 34.45 -23.57 -14.10
C ASN A 379 35.98 -23.69 -14.06
N HIS A 380 36.68 -22.85 -13.26
CA HIS A 380 38.11 -22.92 -13.16
C HIS A 380 38.61 -24.14 -12.36
N ALA A 381 37.87 -24.60 -11.38
CA ALA A 381 38.18 -25.83 -10.68
C ALA A 381 38.06 -27.06 -11.62
N GLN A 382 37.01 -27.11 -12.45
CA GLN A 382 36.81 -28.17 -13.46
C GLN A 382 37.86 -28.18 -14.57
N MET A 383 38.66 -27.10 -14.75
CA MET A 383 39.81 -27.08 -15.66
C MET A 383 41.05 -27.78 -15.07
N GLY A 384 40.95 -28.39 -13.91
CA GLY A 384 42.09 -29.08 -13.28
C GLY A 384 43.11 -28.15 -12.61
N LEU A 385 42.74 -26.88 -12.36
CA LEU A 385 43.59 -25.94 -11.65
C LEU A 385 43.60 -26.23 -10.15
N SER A 386 44.73 -26.01 -9.51
CA SER A 386 44.81 -26.08 -8.04
C SER A 386 43.94 -25.03 -7.39
N PRO A 387 43.46 -25.24 -6.15
CA PRO A 387 42.61 -24.25 -5.43
C PRO A 387 43.21 -22.84 -5.37
N ALA A 388 44.54 -22.72 -5.23
CA ALA A 388 45.22 -21.41 -5.22
C ALA A 388 45.21 -20.72 -6.60
N GLU A 389 45.36 -21.48 -7.68
CA GLU A 389 45.27 -20.96 -9.04
C GLU A 389 43.83 -20.58 -9.40
N VAL A 390 42.83 -21.37 -8.99
CA VAL A 390 41.43 -21.04 -9.15
C VAL A 390 41.13 -19.67 -8.52
N PHE A 391 41.45 -19.48 -7.22
CA PHE A 391 41.19 -18.22 -6.55
C PHE A 391 41.97 -17.04 -7.14
N SER A 392 43.20 -17.26 -7.61
CA SER A 392 44.00 -16.21 -8.27
C SER A 392 43.36 -15.72 -9.56
N LYS A 393 42.87 -16.65 -10.42
CA LYS A 393 42.18 -16.30 -11.66
C LYS A 393 40.80 -15.68 -11.41
N VAL A 394 40.04 -16.29 -10.51
CA VAL A 394 38.70 -15.79 -10.15
C VAL A 394 38.77 -14.38 -9.53
N ASN A 395 39.78 -14.15 -8.66
CA ASN A 395 39.99 -12.82 -8.09
C ASN A 395 40.26 -11.76 -9.16
N GLN A 396 41.13 -12.06 -10.10
CA GLN A 396 41.43 -11.15 -11.21
C GLN A 396 40.15 -10.82 -12.00
N MET A 397 39.35 -11.83 -12.37
CA MET A 397 38.12 -11.65 -13.13
C MET A 397 37.03 -10.89 -12.34
N LEU A 398 36.92 -11.15 -11.05
CA LEU A 398 35.95 -10.46 -10.21
C LEU A 398 36.37 -9.01 -9.92
N CYS A 399 37.66 -8.65 -9.95
CA CYS A 399 38.12 -7.27 -9.83
C CYS A 399 37.77 -6.44 -11.09
N GLU A 400 37.67 -7.08 -12.26
CA GLU A 400 37.33 -6.43 -13.52
C GLU A 400 35.84 -5.98 -13.49
N GLY A 401 35.56 -4.66 -13.58
CA GLY A 401 34.21 -4.10 -13.61
C GLY A 401 33.47 -4.11 -12.26
N ASN A 402 34.19 -4.27 -11.15
CA ASN A 402 33.61 -4.25 -9.81
C ASN A 402 33.45 -2.81 -9.27
N ASP A 403 32.69 -1.98 -9.96
CA ASP A 403 32.42 -0.59 -9.55
C ASP A 403 31.64 -0.50 -8.22
N ALA A 404 30.92 -1.57 -7.86
CA ALA A 404 30.18 -1.66 -6.61
C ALA A 404 31.07 -1.95 -5.40
N ALA A 405 32.37 -2.20 -5.61
CA ALA A 405 33.35 -2.55 -4.59
C ALA A 405 32.91 -3.73 -3.69
N LEU A 406 32.20 -4.71 -4.25
CA LEU A 406 31.83 -5.94 -3.58
C LEU A 406 33.05 -6.84 -3.42
N PHE A 407 33.10 -7.61 -2.36
CA PHE A 407 34.14 -8.63 -2.15
C PHE A 407 33.49 -9.95 -1.73
N VAL A 408 34.25 -11.03 -1.85
CA VAL A 408 33.78 -12.37 -1.48
C VAL A 408 34.77 -12.99 -0.49
N THR A 409 34.28 -13.41 0.67
CA THR A 409 35.02 -14.34 1.52
C THR A 409 34.74 -15.75 1.02
N ALA A 410 35.76 -16.56 0.79
CA ALA A 410 35.56 -17.88 0.22
C ALA A 410 36.55 -18.91 0.77
N TRP A 411 36.07 -20.15 0.86
CA TRP A 411 36.89 -21.33 1.14
C TRP A 411 36.62 -22.35 0.04
N LEU A 412 37.67 -22.88 -0.55
CA LEU A 412 37.65 -23.95 -1.57
C LEU A 412 38.57 -25.08 -1.14
N GLY A 413 38.06 -26.28 -1.07
CA GLY A 413 38.84 -27.49 -0.84
C GLY A 413 38.60 -28.53 -1.92
N VAL A 414 39.65 -29.25 -2.26
CA VAL A 414 39.60 -30.44 -3.16
C VAL A 414 40.10 -31.64 -2.37
N LEU A 415 39.22 -32.59 -2.13
CA LEU A 415 39.48 -33.85 -1.43
C LEU A 415 39.74 -34.97 -2.47
N ASP A 416 40.92 -35.58 -2.40
CA ASP A 416 41.18 -36.84 -3.08
C ASP A 416 40.61 -37.99 -2.22
N LEU A 417 39.66 -38.71 -2.78
CA LEU A 417 38.96 -39.79 -2.10
C LEU A 417 39.80 -41.06 -1.97
N THR A 418 40.94 -41.17 -2.74
CA THR A 418 41.78 -42.35 -2.74
C THR A 418 42.76 -42.36 -1.56
N ASP A 419 43.27 -41.20 -1.17
CA ASP A 419 44.27 -41.08 -0.10
C ASP A 419 43.83 -40.17 1.04
N GLY A 420 42.65 -39.50 0.90
CA GLY A 420 42.09 -38.57 1.87
C GLY A 420 42.80 -37.22 1.94
N LYS A 421 43.64 -36.89 0.92
CA LYS A 421 44.34 -35.62 0.87
C LYS A 421 43.40 -34.50 0.51
N LEU A 422 43.17 -33.56 1.44
CA LEU A 422 42.42 -32.35 1.23
C LEU A 422 43.37 -31.18 0.96
N THR A 423 43.35 -30.65 -0.23
CA THR A 423 44.05 -29.44 -0.63
C THR A 423 43.08 -28.26 -0.61
N TYR A 424 43.36 -27.20 0.15
CA TYR A 424 42.39 -26.11 0.31
C TYR A 424 43.03 -24.72 0.32
N VAL A 425 42.21 -23.72 0.08
CA VAL A 425 42.54 -22.30 0.13
C VAL A 425 41.43 -21.56 0.89
N ASN A 426 41.85 -20.55 1.68
CA ASN A 426 40.92 -19.69 2.40
C ASN A 426 41.20 -18.21 2.04
N ALA A 427 40.24 -17.55 1.42
CA ALA A 427 40.27 -16.15 1.03
C ALA A 427 39.41 -15.32 2.01
N GLY A 428 39.88 -15.14 3.23
CA GLY A 428 39.21 -14.31 4.24
C GLY A 428 37.95 -14.90 4.85
N HIS A 429 37.67 -16.17 4.59
CA HIS A 429 36.46 -16.84 5.11
C HIS A 429 36.68 -17.39 6.52
N ASN A 430 35.58 -17.66 7.23
CA ASN A 430 35.57 -18.21 8.58
C ASN A 430 36.37 -19.53 8.63
N PRO A 431 37.17 -19.76 9.71
CA PRO A 431 37.93 -20.99 9.84
C PRO A 431 36.98 -22.20 10.01
N PRO A 432 37.13 -23.25 9.16
CA PRO A 432 36.35 -24.46 9.30
C PRO A 432 36.59 -25.17 10.66
N LEU A 433 35.64 -26.01 11.09
CA LEU A 433 35.91 -26.97 12.16
C LEU A 433 36.18 -28.34 11.56
N ILE A 434 37.15 -29.03 12.11
CA ILE A 434 37.47 -30.41 11.76
C ILE A 434 37.39 -31.30 13.00
N LYS A 435 36.78 -32.47 12.85
CA LYS A 435 36.78 -33.54 13.83
C LYS A 435 37.60 -34.69 13.29
N LYS A 436 38.62 -35.09 14.05
CA LYS A 436 39.52 -36.20 13.75
C LYS A 436 39.08 -37.46 14.50
N GLY A 437 38.72 -38.53 13.80
CA GLY A 437 38.34 -39.81 14.40
C GLY A 437 37.35 -39.64 15.56
N ASP A 438 37.69 -40.18 16.74
CA ASP A 438 36.90 -40.08 17.97
C ASP A 438 37.07 -38.76 18.72
N GLY A 439 37.87 -37.84 18.22
CA GLY A 439 38.10 -36.53 18.83
C GLY A 439 36.89 -35.59 18.75
N GLY A 440 37.03 -34.40 19.28
CA GLY A 440 36.07 -33.33 19.13
C GLY A 440 36.32 -32.45 17.90
N PHE A 441 35.37 -31.59 17.62
CA PHE A 441 35.52 -30.53 16.60
C PHE A 441 36.49 -29.45 17.12
N GLU A 442 37.49 -29.13 16.31
CA GLU A 442 38.48 -28.08 16.55
C GLU A 442 38.57 -27.18 15.33
N PHE A 443 38.86 -25.88 15.54
CA PHE A 443 39.08 -24.96 14.42
C PHE A 443 40.32 -25.36 13.62
N LEU A 444 40.16 -25.43 12.30
CA LEU A 444 41.28 -25.69 11.41
C LEU A 444 42.18 -24.46 11.32
N ALA A 445 43.40 -24.60 11.88
CA ALA A 445 44.37 -23.52 11.91
C ALA A 445 44.91 -23.21 10.50
N SER A 446 44.48 -22.11 9.94
CA SER A 446 45.06 -21.58 8.70
C SER A 446 45.17 -20.05 8.81
N ARG A 447 46.08 -19.48 8.04
CA ARG A 447 46.16 -18.03 7.87
C ARG A 447 45.37 -17.69 6.62
N PRO A 448 44.18 -17.08 6.75
CA PRO A 448 43.39 -16.72 5.55
C PRO A 448 44.16 -15.68 4.72
N ALA A 449 44.04 -15.78 3.40
CA ALA A 449 44.51 -14.76 2.48
C ALA A 449 43.50 -13.61 2.42
N PHE A 450 43.78 -12.59 1.62
CA PHE A 450 42.84 -11.50 1.39
C PHE A 450 41.60 -12.00 0.62
N VAL A 451 40.48 -11.36 0.82
CA VAL A 451 39.20 -11.70 0.18
C VAL A 451 39.27 -11.62 -1.35
N LEU A 452 38.41 -12.35 -2.06
CA LEU A 452 38.27 -12.25 -3.52
C LEU A 452 37.59 -10.91 -3.89
N ALA A 453 37.99 -10.38 -5.04
CA ALA A 453 37.49 -9.10 -5.59
C ALA A 453 37.83 -7.85 -4.76
N GLY A 454 38.52 -7.99 -3.63
CA GLY A 454 38.90 -6.86 -2.79
C GLY A 454 40.16 -6.12 -3.28
N MET A 455 41.05 -6.81 -3.97
CA MET A 455 42.29 -6.23 -4.53
C MET A 455 42.80 -7.13 -5.66
N ASP A 456 43.21 -6.54 -6.78
CA ASP A 456 43.84 -7.27 -7.87
C ASP A 456 45.26 -7.74 -7.52
N GLY A 457 45.73 -8.80 -8.18
CA GLY A 457 47.10 -9.33 -8.05
C GLY A 457 47.38 -10.09 -6.75
N VAL A 458 46.36 -10.39 -5.95
CA VAL A 458 46.49 -11.20 -4.73
C VAL A 458 46.98 -12.61 -5.08
N ARG A 459 48.00 -13.10 -4.39
CA ARG A 459 48.47 -14.49 -4.49
C ARG A 459 47.90 -15.29 -3.33
N TYR A 460 47.18 -16.36 -3.66
CA TYR A 460 46.58 -17.25 -2.69
C TYR A 460 47.52 -18.40 -2.36
N ARG A 461 47.60 -18.76 -1.09
CA ARG A 461 48.37 -19.90 -0.62
C ARG A 461 47.42 -21.06 -0.36
N GLN A 462 47.73 -22.21 -0.90
CA GLN A 462 47.05 -23.46 -0.55
C GLN A 462 47.67 -24.14 0.64
N TYR A 463 46.90 -24.94 1.33
CA TYR A 463 47.23 -25.75 2.47
C TYR A 463 46.81 -27.20 2.18
N GLU A 464 47.45 -28.13 2.85
CA GLU A 464 47.18 -29.55 2.72
C GLU A 464 46.81 -30.11 4.10
N LEU A 465 45.88 -31.04 4.11
CA LEU A 465 45.42 -31.76 5.28
C LEU A 465 45.02 -33.16 4.85
N THR A 466 45.38 -34.20 5.61
CA THR A 466 44.91 -35.56 5.32
C THR A 466 43.70 -35.84 6.21
N MET A 467 42.58 -36.22 5.61
CA MET A 467 41.39 -36.75 6.25
C MET A 467 41.45 -38.29 6.24
N ALA A 468 41.16 -38.88 7.37
CA ALA A 468 41.06 -40.32 7.52
C ALA A 468 39.55 -40.72 7.57
N PRO A 469 39.19 -41.97 7.29
CA PRO A 469 37.85 -42.47 7.54
C PRO A 469 37.39 -42.19 8.97
N GLY A 470 36.18 -41.57 9.12
CA GLY A 470 35.65 -41.11 10.39
C GLY A 470 35.92 -39.64 10.73
N ASP A 471 36.72 -38.95 9.90
CA ASP A 471 36.93 -37.50 10.01
C ASP A 471 35.74 -36.73 9.39
N ARG A 472 35.49 -35.55 9.98
CA ARG A 472 34.35 -34.69 9.58
C ARG A 472 34.84 -33.25 9.42
N LEU A 473 34.39 -32.57 8.36
CA LEU A 473 34.70 -31.17 8.10
C LEU A 473 33.39 -30.36 8.11
N PHE A 474 33.34 -29.30 8.93
CA PHE A 474 32.23 -28.39 9.00
C PHE A 474 32.66 -26.98 8.54
N LEU A 475 31.90 -26.45 7.59
CA LEU A 475 32.07 -25.14 6.98
C LEU A 475 30.83 -24.31 7.30
N TYR A 476 31.00 -23.01 7.55
CA TYR A 476 29.91 -22.11 7.92
C TYR A 476 30.26 -20.67 7.57
N THR A 477 29.23 -19.83 7.34
CA THR A 477 29.36 -18.39 7.18
C THR A 477 29.17 -17.68 8.52
N ASP A 478 29.55 -16.41 8.59
CA ASP A 478 29.51 -15.61 9.82
C ASP A 478 28.09 -15.41 10.36
N GLY A 479 27.04 -15.49 9.52
CA GLY A 479 25.67 -15.44 9.97
C GLY A 479 25.29 -16.46 11.05
N VAL A 480 26.06 -17.57 11.17
CA VAL A 480 25.89 -18.51 12.29
C VAL A 480 26.41 -17.91 13.59
N THR A 481 27.61 -17.35 13.59
CA THR A 481 28.31 -16.87 14.78
C THR A 481 27.95 -15.43 15.15
N GLU A 482 27.55 -14.63 14.17
CA GLU A 482 27.10 -13.24 14.35
C GLU A 482 25.60 -13.13 14.62
N ALA A 483 24.86 -14.24 14.64
CA ALA A 483 23.48 -14.28 15.10
C ALA A 483 23.33 -13.59 16.45
N THR A 484 22.44 -12.60 16.55
CA THR A 484 22.24 -11.76 17.73
C THR A 484 20.92 -12.03 18.43
N ASN A 485 20.93 -11.99 19.77
CA ASN A 485 19.72 -12.04 20.57
C ASN A 485 19.19 -10.63 20.91
N ARG A 486 18.05 -10.55 21.60
CA ARG A 486 17.44 -9.27 22.04
C ARG A 486 18.33 -8.38 22.92
N LYS A 487 19.43 -8.91 23.44
CA LYS A 487 20.40 -8.17 24.24
C LYS A 487 21.62 -7.72 23.42
N ASN A 488 21.59 -7.92 22.10
CA ASN A 488 22.70 -7.71 21.17
C ASN A 488 23.95 -8.54 21.53
N GLU A 489 23.77 -9.72 22.14
CA GLU A 489 24.85 -10.67 22.36
C GLU A 489 24.97 -11.56 21.14
N LEU A 490 26.20 -11.80 20.65
CA LEU A 490 26.47 -12.72 19.54
C LEU A 490 26.35 -14.18 20.02
N TYR A 491 25.90 -15.06 19.12
CA TYR A 491 25.91 -16.50 19.36
C TYR A 491 27.35 -16.99 19.60
N GLY A 492 28.27 -16.63 18.75
CA GLY A 492 29.73 -16.77 18.91
C GLY A 492 30.28 -18.16 18.65
N ASN A 493 31.55 -18.18 18.40
CA ASN A 493 32.33 -19.41 18.09
C ASN A 493 32.28 -20.47 19.22
N ASP A 494 32.26 -20.05 20.48
CA ASP A 494 32.30 -20.97 21.61
C ASP A 494 30.99 -21.78 21.72
N ARG A 495 29.85 -21.15 21.59
CA ARG A 495 28.55 -21.83 21.60
C ARG A 495 28.42 -22.80 20.45
N MET A 496 28.80 -22.33 19.25
CA MET A 496 28.80 -23.19 18.05
C MET A 496 29.68 -24.43 18.28
N LYS A 497 30.93 -24.24 18.73
CA LYS A 497 31.85 -25.36 19.00
C LYS A 497 31.33 -26.29 20.10
N MET A 498 30.69 -25.75 21.14
CA MET A 498 30.08 -26.55 22.19
C MET A 498 28.93 -27.42 21.64
N PHE A 499 28.05 -26.85 20.81
CA PHE A 499 26.99 -27.58 20.16
C PHE A 499 27.54 -28.70 19.28
N MET A 500 28.50 -28.37 18.38
CA MET A 500 29.13 -29.33 17.49
C MET A 500 29.74 -30.51 18.25
N ASN A 501 30.42 -30.24 19.37
CA ASN A 501 31.04 -31.28 20.19
C ASN A 501 29.99 -32.14 20.93
N LYS A 502 28.90 -31.55 21.39
CA LYS A 502 27.82 -32.27 22.03
C LYS A 502 27.10 -33.25 21.06
N HIS A 503 26.98 -32.87 19.81
CA HIS A 503 26.31 -33.61 18.77
C HIS A 503 27.25 -34.32 17.77
N ALA A 504 28.55 -34.46 18.14
CA ALA A 504 29.58 -34.92 17.23
C ALA A 504 29.40 -36.35 16.65
N LYS A 505 28.43 -37.08 17.14
CA LYS A 505 28.10 -38.46 16.66
C LYS A 505 26.81 -38.54 15.84
N ASP A 506 26.06 -37.42 15.77
CA ASP A 506 24.81 -37.37 15.04
C ASP A 506 25.10 -37.31 13.52
N SER A 507 24.10 -37.56 12.67
CA SER A 507 24.26 -37.45 11.22
C SER A 507 24.58 -36.01 10.78
N ALA A 508 25.17 -35.80 9.59
CA ALA A 508 25.44 -34.48 9.04
C ALA A 508 24.15 -33.61 8.99
N CYS A 509 23.06 -34.22 8.55
CA CYS A 509 21.75 -33.57 8.50
C CYS A 509 21.24 -33.15 9.89
N ASP A 510 21.34 -34.04 10.90
CA ASP A 510 20.83 -33.77 12.25
C ASP A 510 21.65 -32.67 12.94
N ILE A 511 22.97 -32.67 12.74
CA ILE A 511 23.85 -31.60 13.29
C ILE A 511 23.49 -30.25 12.70
N ILE A 512 23.37 -30.13 11.37
CA ILE A 512 23.08 -28.88 10.70
C ILE A 512 21.66 -28.38 11.08
N ALA A 513 20.67 -29.27 11.05
CA ALA A 513 19.29 -28.92 11.43
C ALA A 513 19.19 -28.52 12.91
N GLY A 514 19.90 -29.24 13.79
CA GLY A 514 19.97 -28.94 15.22
C GLY A 514 20.65 -27.60 15.49
N LEU A 515 21.80 -27.32 14.86
CA LEU A 515 22.49 -26.06 15.01
C LEU A 515 21.65 -24.88 14.50
N ARG A 516 20.97 -25.05 13.36
CA ARG A 516 20.02 -24.04 12.86
C ARG A 516 18.93 -23.76 13.89
N SER A 517 18.32 -24.79 14.43
CA SER A 517 17.27 -24.64 15.45
C SER A 517 17.79 -23.95 16.74
N GLU A 518 19.03 -24.21 17.13
CA GLU A 518 19.63 -23.57 18.32
C GLU A 518 19.92 -22.09 18.05
N VAL A 519 20.41 -21.74 16.85
CA VAL A 519 20.61 -20.35 16.44
C VAL A 519 19.26 -19.62 16.39
N ASP A 520 18.21 -20.20 15.84
CA ASP A 520 16.87 -19.62 15.82
C ASP A 520 16.31 -19.39 17.22
N ALA A 521 16.50 -20.36 18.11
CA ALA A 521 16.08 -20.23 19.51
C ALA A 521 16.85 -19.12 20.25
N PHE A 522 18.13 -18.94 19.92
CA PHE A 522 18.96 -17.88 20.48
C PHE A 522 18.54 -16.48 19.99
N GLN A 523 18.24 -16.32 18.70
CA GLN A 523 17.73 -15.07 18.10
C GLN A 523 16.32 -14.72 18.61
N GLY A 524 15.47 -15.73 18.79
CA GLY A 524 14.08 -15.55 19.23
C GLY A 524 13.18 -14.99 18.14
N ALA A 525 12.42 -13.91 18.44
CA ALA A 525 11.47 -13.32 17.49
C ALA A 525 12.10 -12.21 16.61
N ASP A 526 13.38 -11.94 16.75
CA ASP A 526 14.07 -10.93 15.97
C ASP A 526 14.37 -11.46 14.56
N HIS A 527 14.43 -10.56 13.58
CA HIS A 527 14.72 -10.95 12.19
C HIS A 527 16.19 -11.39 12.08
N GLN A 528 16.42 -12.42 11.25
CA GLN A 528 17.76 -12.86 10.89
C GLN A 528 18.54 -11.69 10.28
N PHE A 529 19.73 -11.42 10.86
CA PHE A 529 20.56 -10.28 10.46
C PHE A 529 21.37 -10.58 9.21
N ASP A 530 21.98 -11.79 9.12
CA ASP A 530 22.80 -12.20 7.98
C ASP A 530 22.39 -13.55 7.40
N ASP A 531 22.85 -13.83 6.18
CA ASP A 531 22.65 -15.12 5.52
C ASP A 531 23.31 -16.22 6.38
N ILE A 532 22.64 -17.36 6.52
CA ILE A 532 23.16 -18.50 7.30
C ILE A 532 23.39 -19.66 6.37
N THR A 533 24.67 -19.97 6.16
CA THR A 533 25.09 -21.09 5.33
C THR A 533 25.96 -22.06 6.13
N MET A 534 25.64 -23.33 6.03
CA MET A 534 26.34 -24.41 6.70
C MET A 534 26.53 -25.60 5.76
N LEU A 535 27.70 -26.24 5.82
CA LEU A 535 28.03 -27.44 5.06
C LEU A 535 28.81 -28.41 5.94
N MET A 536 28.43 -29.69 5.93
CA MET A 536 29.13 -30.78 6.60
C MET A 536 29.56 -31.79 5.54
N LEU A 537 30.81 -32.19 5.59
CA LEU A 537 31.41 -33.29 4.82
C LEU A 537 31.92 -34.35 5.79
N ASP A 538 31.43 -35.57 5.65
CA ASP A 538 31.87 -36.75 6.40
C ASP A 538 32.62 -37.70 5.45
N LEU A 539 33.84 -38.10 5.82
CA LEU A 539 34.59 -39.12 5.12
C LEU A 539 34.43 -40.47 5.82
N HIS A 540 33.71 -41.41 5.20
CA HIS A 540 33.42 -42.71 5.79
C HIS A 540 34.45 -43.78 5.40
N ALA A 541 34.97 -43.72 4.18
CA ALA A 541 35.94 -44.65 3.66
C ALA A 541 36.85 -43.92 2.66
N LEU A 542 37.97 -44.50 2.35
CA LEU A 542 38.75 -44.13 1.17
C LEU A 542 38.27 -44.95 -0.02
N LYS A 543 38.19 -44.34 -1.18
CA LYS A 543 37.88 -45.02 -2.43
C LYS A 543 39.03 -45.97 -2.75
N GLU A 544 38.75 -47.26 -2.87
CA GLU A 544 39.78 -48.18 -3.33
C GLU A 544 40.27 -47.69 -4.70
N GLY A 545 41.55 -47.31 -4.75
CA GLY A 545 42.16 -46.91 -5.99
C GLY A 545 42.05 -48.06 -6.97
N LYS A 546 41.49 -47.80 -8.16
CA LYS A 546 41.59 -48.80 -9.24
C LYS A 546 43.04 -49.17 -9.34
N ASN A 547 43.38 -50.43 -9.17
CA ASN A 547 44.76 -50.89 -9.31
C ASN A 547 45.24 -50.58 -10.74
N MET A 548 45.88 -49.41 -10.89
CA MET A 548 46.50 -48.99 -12.14
C MET A 548 47.95 -49.46 -12.14
N VAL A 549 48.25 -50.38 -13.00
CA VAL A 549 49.62 -50.79 -13.22
C VAL A 549 50.11 -50.10 -14.50
N GLU A 550 51.09 -49.21 -14.41
CA GLU A 550 51.67 -48.49 -15.54
C GLU A 550 53.11 -49.00 -15.74
N LYS A 551 53.46 -49.23 -16.99
CA LYS A 551 54.83 -49.64 -17.36
C LYS A 551 55.26 -48.90 -18.63
N GLU A 552 56.52 -48.49 -18.65
CA GLU A 552 57.13 -47.81 -19.79
C GLU A 552 57.85 -48.80 -20.66
N PHE A 553 57.66 -48.66 -21.97
CA PHE A 553 58.27 -49.53 -23.01
C PHE A 553 58.96 -48.70 -24.05
N ALA A 554 60.07 -49.25 -24.63
CA ALA A 554 60.69 -48.66 -25.80
C ALA A 554 59.75 -48.79 -27.02
N ALA A 555 59.51 -47.66 -27.73
CA ALA A 555 58.65 -47.66 -28.93
C ALA A 555 59.38 -48.28 -30.15
N ASN A 556 59.62 -49.57 -30.11
CA ASN A 556 60.30 -50.33 -31.22
C ASN A 556 59.80 -51.79 -31.19
N ASP A 557 59.97 -52.48 -32.31
CA ASP A 557 59.48 -53.86 -32.51
C ASP A 557 60.10 -54.89 -31.53
N ALA A 558 61.30 -54.63 -30.98
CA ALA A 558 61.90 -55.53 -29.99
C ALA A 558 61.13 -55.58 -28.65
N ALA A 559 60.42 -54.52 -28.31
CA ALA A 559 59.63 -54.43 -27.08
C ALA A 559 58.25 -55.09 -27.23
N LEU A 560 57.78 -55.48 -28.39
CA LEU A 560 56.47 -56.06 -28.60
C LEU A 560 56.26 -57.28 -27.74
N LYS A 561 57.23 -58.18 -27.60
CA LYS A 561 57.13 -59.35 -26.75
C LYS A 561 56.97 -58.99 -25.27
N ASP A 562 57.63 -57.97 -24.80
CA ASP A 562 57.62 -57.54 -23.40
C ASP A 562 56.30 -56.84 -23.02
N ILE A 563 55.72 -56.08 -23.92
CA ILE A 563 54.41 -55.42 -23.72
C ILE A 563 53.28 -56.41 -23.72
N LEU A 564 53.30 -57.41 -24.64
CA LEU A 564 52.30 -58.45 -24.69
C LEU A 564 52.35 -59.33 -23.42
N ALA A 565 53.52 -59.71 -22.96
CA ALA A 565 53.70 -60.46 -21.72
C ALA A 565 53.22 -59.67 -20.51
N PHE A 566 53.45 -58.39 -20.45
CA PHE A 566 52.93 -57.53 -19.40
C PHE A 566 51.39 -57.44 -19.43
N VAL A 567 50.80 -57.34 -20.59
CA VAL A 567 49.32 -57.29 -20.73
C VAL A 567 48.71 -58.63 -20.31
N GLU A 568 49.29 -59.77 -20.75
CA GLU A 568 48.81 -61.12 -20.37
C GLU A 568 48.89 -61.34 -18.85
N GLU A 569 50.03 -60.95 -18.23
CA GLU A 569 50.20 -61.04 -16.76
C GLU A 569 49.16 -60.23 -15.96
N GLU A 570 48.88 -58.98 -16.40
CA GLU A 570 47.93 -58.15 -15.70
C GLU A 570 46.47 -58.60 -15.95
N LEU A 571 46.15 -59.10 -17.15
CA LEU A 571 44.82 -59.66 -17.44
C LEU A 571 44.57 -60.96 -16.71
N GLU A 572 45.59 -61.78 -16.47
CA GLU A 572 45.51 -63.00 -15.66
C GLU A 572 45.16 -62.63 -14.19
N LYS A 573 45.75 -61.57 -13.63
CA LYS A 573 45.43 -61.08 -12.29
C LYS A 573 43.98 -60.58 -12.15
N LEU A 574 43.37 -60.20 -13.27
CA LEU A 574 41.98 -59.72 -13.35
C LEU A 574 40.98 -60.86 -13.67
N ASP A 575 41.42 -62.12 -13.68
CA ASP A 575 40.62 -63.30 -14.06
C ASP A 575 39.96 -63.14 -15.46
N CYS A 576 40.63 -62.44 -16.41
CA CYS A 576 40.08 -62.16 -17.70
C CYS A 576 39.86 -63.42 -18.54
N PRO A 577 38.68 -63.66 -19.13
CA PRO A 577 38.43 -64.84 -19.95
C PRO A 577 39.42 -64.95 -21.16
N MET A 578 39.97 -66.11 -21.44
CA MET A 578 40.96 -66.31 -22.45
C MET A 578 40.57 -65.74 -23.82
N LYS A 579 39.27 -65.80 -24.19
CA LYS A 579 38.80 -65.22 -25.46
C LYS A 579 38.98 -63.71 -25.45
N THR A 580 38.73 -63.03 -24.34
CA THR A 580 38.89 -61.60 -24.17
C THR A 580 40.35 -61.23 -24.11
N VAL A 581 41.18 -62.01 -23.43
CA VAL A 581 42.69 -61.85 -23.47
C VAL A 581 43.17 -61.83 -24.89
N MET A 582 42.81 -62.79 -25.74
CA MET A 582 43.19 -62.81 -27.15
C MET A 582 42.77 -61.56 -27.93
N GLN A 583 41.54 -61.07 -27.66
CA GLN A 583 41.04 -59.86 -28.30
C GLN A 583 41.85 -58.62 -27.90
N ILE A 584 42.13 -58.48 -26.60
CA ILE A 584 42.91 -57.37 -26.06
C ILE A 584 44.39 -57.45 -26.59
N THR A 585 44.98 -58.60 -26.53
CA THR A 585 46.36 -58.78 -27.00
C THR A 585 46.53 -58.40 -28.47
N VAL A 586 45.59 -58.76 -29.36
CA VAL A 586 45.63 -58.33 -30.79
C VAL A 586 45.45 -56.82 -30.87
N ALA A 587 44.53 -56.20 -30.05
CA ALA A 587 44.35 -54.75 -30.09
C ALA A 587 45.62 -54.02 -29.60
N VAL A 588 46.24 -54.52 -28.51
CA VAL A 588 47.54 -53.96 -28.02
C VAL A 588 48.64 -54.04 -29.02
N GLU A 589 48.80 -55.22 -29.70
CA GLU A 589 49.79 -55.40 -30.78
C GLU A 589 49.61 -54.35 -31.88
N GLU A 590 48.39 -54.19 -32.37
CA GLU A 590 48.14 -53.26 -33.48
C GLU A 590 48.41 -51.81 -33.06
N ILE A 591 48.01 -51.39 -31.88
CA ILE A 591 48.24 -50.02 -31.37
C ILE A 591 49.75 -49.81 -31.14
N PHE A 592 50.44 -50.78 -30.51
CA PHE A 592 51.86 -50.68 -30.22
C PHE A 592 52.70 -50.60 -31.48
N VAL A 593 52.45 -51.46 -32.46
CA VAL A 593 53.13 -51.46 -33.75
C VAL A 593 52.90 -50.14 -34.47
N ASN A 594 51.73 -49.58 -34.45
CA ASN A 594 51.45 -48.27 -35.02
C ASN A 594 52.27 -47.15 -34.34
N ILE A 595 52.35 -47.16 -33.01
CA ILE A 595 53.17 -46.21 -32.24
C ILE A 595 54.62 -46.37 -32.56
N ALA A 596 55.12 -47.59 -32.58
CA ALA A 596 56.52 -47.92 -32.85
C ALA A 596 57.00 -47.49 -34.28
N HIS A 597 56.10 -47.61 -35.27
CA HIS A 597 56.46 -47.33 -36.67
C HIS A 597 56.14 -45.91 -37.14
N TYR A 598 55.10 -45.26 -36.55
CA TYR A 598 54.59 -44.05 -37.12
C TYR A 598 54.56 -42.82 -36.13
N ALA A 599 54.68 -43.03 -34.84
CA ALA A 599 54.60 -41.92 -33.86
C ALA A 599 55.92 -41.11 -33.84
N TYR A 600 57.09 -41.75 -34.13
CA TYR A 600 58.40 -41.14 -33.92
C TYR A 600 59.23 -41.12 -35.15
N VAL A 601 60.01 -40.05 -35.36
CA VAL A 601 60.96 -39.90 -36.46
C VAL A 601 62.36 -40.50 -36.13
N GLN A 602 62.65 -40.74 -34.84
CA GLN A 602 63.93 -41.28 -34.36
C GLN A 602 63.72 -42.41 -33.34
N ALA A 603 64.46 -43.50 -33.46
CA ALA A 603 64.34 -44.81 -32.84
C ALA A 603 64.81 -44.88 -31.35
N ARG A 604 64.51 -43.95 -30.50
CA ARG A 604 64.87 -44.00 -29.03
C ARG A 604 63.85 -43.39 -28.11
N GLU A 605 62.59 -43.42 -28.47
CA GLU A 605 61.56 -42.87 -27.61
C GLU A 605 60.75 -44.00 -26.94
N THR A 606 60.04 -43.64 -25.84
CA THR A 606 59.28 -44.57 -25.03
C THR A 606 57.78 -44.23 -25.05
N MET A 607 56.96 -45.22 -24.84
CA MET A 607 55.53 -45.06 -24.59
C MET A 607 55.18 -45.72 -23.27
N LYS A 608 54.12 -45.29 -22.69
CA LYS A 608 53.56 -45.85 -21.46
C LYS A 608 52.28 -46.60 -21.75
N LEU A 609 52.11 -47.78 -21.15
CA LEU A 609 50.89 -48.52 -21.11
C LEU A 609 50.44 -48.66 -19.68
N ALA A 610 49.26 -48.12 -19.36
CA ALA A 610 48.58 -48.32 -18.11
C ALA A 610 47.40 -49.29 -18.28
N ILE A 611 47.31 -50.24 -17.37
CA ILE A 611 46.21 -51.21 -17.31
C ILE A 611 45.47 -50.99 -16.00
N MET A 612 44.13 -50.84 -16.08
CA MET A 612 43.27 -50.55 -14.97
C MET A 612 42.08 -51.51 -15.03
N GLU A 613 41.54 -51.91 -13.87
CA GLU A 613 40.25 -52.55 -13.79
C GLU A 613 39.15 -51.63 -14.30
N GLY A 614 38.34 -52.12 -15.24
CA GLY A 614 37.26 -51.32 -15.86
C GLY A 614 36.04 -51.16 -14.92
N GLU A 615 35.17 -50.21 -15.26
CA GLU A 615 33.86 -50.11 -14.61
C GLU A 615 32.96 -51.29 -15.01
N GLU A 616 32.12 -51.76 -14.12
CA GLU A 616 31.19 -52.89 -14.34
C GLU A 616 31.83 -54.26 -14.70
N GLY A 617 33.08 -54.47 -14.30
CA GLY A 617 33.79 -55.70 -14.65
C GLY A 617 34.39 -55.61 -16.09
N GLY A 618 35.68 -55.49 -16.23
CA GLY A 618 36.35 -55.30 -17.49
C GLY A 618 37.75 -54.72 -17.28
N VAL A 619 38.42 -54.33 -18.36
CA VAL A 619 39.72 -53.69 -18.32
C VAL A 619 39.76 -52.43 -19.15
N THR A 620 40.47 -51.42 -18.67
CA THR A 620 40.82 -50.20 -19.44
C THR A 620 42.33 -50.18 -19.64
N LEU A 621 42.75 -50.06 -20.90
CA LEU A 621 44.14 -49.89 -21.30
C LEU A 621 44.34 -48.48 -21.80
N ARG A 622 45.38 -47.78 -21.30
CA ARG A 622 45.73 -46.41 -21.72
C ARG A 622 47.15 -46.38 -22.27
N PHE A 623 47.26 -46.07 -23.55
CA PHE A 623 48.49 -45.82 -24.21
C PHE A 623 48.84 -44.34 -24.20
N THR A 624 50.05 -43.98 -23.78
CA THR A 624 50.50 -42.60 -23.74
C THR A 624 51.82 -42.48 -24.42
N ASP A 625 51.95 -41.66 -25.46
CA ASP A 625 53.14 -41.39 -26.18
C ASP A 625 53.34 -39.88 -26.44
N HIS A 626 54.61 -39.53 -26.81
CA HIS A 626 55.00 -38.14 -27.10
C HIS A 626 55.23 -37.93 -28.59
N GLY A 627 54.73 -38.78 -29.45
CA GLY A 627 54.86 -38.73 -30.88
C GLY A 627 54.06 -37.60 -31.52
N MET A 628 54.10 -37.53 -32.85
CA MET A 628 53.31 -36.57 -33.60
C MET A 628 51.81 -36.80 -33.32
N PRO A 629 51.01 -35.74 -33.16
CA PRO A 629 49.58 -35.87 -32.96
C PRO A 629 48.94 -36.66 -34.10
N PHE A 630 48.29 -37.76 -33.75
CA PHE A 630 47.62 -38.61 -34.70
C PHE A 630 46.40 -39.27 -34.11
N ASP A 631 45.23 -38.87 -34.58
CA ASP A 631 43.98 -39.45 -34.17
C ASP A 631 43.59 -40.65 -35.03
N PRO A 632 43.75 -41.88 -34.52
CA PRO A 632 43.46 -43.09 -35.27
C PRO A 632 41.95 -43.26 -35.53
N LEU A 633 41.07 -42.53 -34.80
CA LEU A 633 39.61 -42.65 -34.93
C LEU A 633 39.05 -41.87 -36.11
N GLN A 634 39.81 -40.90 -36.66
CA GLN A 634 39.43 -40.12 -37.84
C GLN A 634 39.74 -40.83 -39.16
N GLN A 635 40.44 -41.95 -39.11
CA GLN A 635 40.72 -42.75 -40.33
C GLN A 635 39.45 -43.44 -40.84
N LYS A 636 39.23 -43.36 -42.17
CA LYS A 636 38.10 -44.04 -42.81
C LYS A 636 38.25 -45.54 -42.66
N ASP A 637 37.17 -46.22 -42.30
CA ASP A 637 37.17 -47.68 -42.24
C ASP A 637 37.49 -48.28 -43.61
N PRO A 638 38.36 -49.30 -43.72
CA PRO A 638 38.70 -49.95 -44.96
C PRO A 638 37.51 -50.67 -45.56
N ASP A 639 37.42 -50.70 -46.89
CA ASP A 639 36.39 -51.46 -47.58
C ASP A 639 36.74 -52.97 -47.51
N ILE A 640 36.06 -53.68 -46.61
CA ILE A 640 36.30 -55.14 -46.39
C ILE A 640 35.69 -56.01 -47.46
N THR A 641 34.98 -55.48 -48.47
CA THR A 641 34.39 -56.25 -49.57
C THR A 641 35.38 -56.48 -50.72
N LEU A 642 36.54 -55.77 -50.81
CA LEU A 642 37.56 -55.87 -51.81
C LEU A 642 38.49 -57.05 -51.48
N SER A 643 39.08 -57.66 -52.57
CA SER A 643 40.08 -58.75 -52.41
C SER A 643 41.37 -58.23 -51.79
N ALA A 644 42.20 -59.14 -51.23
CA ALA A 644 43.43 -58.72 -50.54
C ALA A 644 44.44 -58.03 -51.47
N GLU A 645 44.35 -58.24 -52.78
CA GLU A 645 45.23 -57.62 -53.81
C GLU A 645 44.75 -56.23 -54.24
N GLU A 646 43.49 -55.91 -54.01
CA GLU A 646 42.84 -54.61 -54.38
C GLU A 646 42.76 -53.62 -53.24
N ARG A 647 43.11 -54.01 -52.00
CA ARG A 647 43.09 -53.16 -50.83
C ARG A 647 44.34 -52.31 -50.71
N ASN A 648 44.12 -51.02 -50.33
CA ASN A 648 45.26 -50.21 -49.95
C ASN A 648 45.91 -50.80 -48.68
N ILE A 649 47.25 -50.84 -48.68
CA ILE A 649 48.04 -51.31 -47.52
C ILE A 649 47.87 -50.27 -46.41
N GLY A 650 47.19 -50.61 -45.31
CA GLY A 650 47.00 -49.76 -44.10
C GLY A 650 45.52 -49.57 -43.66
N GLY A 651 45.27 -49.37 -42.39
CA GLY A 651 43.96 -49.09 -41.79
C GLY A 651 43.14 -50.29 -41.28
N LEU A 652 43.55 -51.53 -41.58
CA LEU A 652 42.86 -52.72 -41.11
C LEU A 652 43.03 -52.93 -39.59
N GLY A 653 44.23 -52.63 -39.06
CA GLY A 653 44.51 -52.79 -37.63
C GLY A 653 43.67 -51.92 -36.74
N ILE A 654 43.58 -50.62 -37.02
CA ILE A 654 42.67 -49.70 -36.22
C ILE A 654 41.22 -50.09 -36.40
N PHE A 655 40.79 -50.55 -37.58
CA PHE A 655 39.44 -51.06 -37.77
C PHE A 655 39.15 -52.31 -36.89
N MET A 656 40.14 -53.24 -36.80
CA MET A 656 39.99 -54.40 -35.90
C MET A 656 39.92 -54.01 -34.45
N VAL A 657 40.73 -53.02 -33.99
CA VAL A 657 40.65 -52.46 -32.63
C VAL A 657 39.26 -51.91 -32.36
N LYS A 658 38.74 -51.04 -33.24
CA LYS A 658 37.37 -50.49 -33.13
C LYS A 658 36.27 -51.55 -33.09
N LYS A 659 36.47 -52.74 -33.70
CA LYS A 659 35.52 -53.86 -33.77
C LYS A 659 35.62 -54.83 -32.59
N THR A 660 36.80 -54.92 -31.99
CA THR A 660 37.03 -55.88 -30.88
C THR A 660 36.92 -55.27 -29.51
N MET A 661 37.23 -53.98 -29.37
CA MET A 661 37.07 -53.26 -28.12
C MET A 661 35.66 -52.70 -28.01
N ASP A 662 35.15 -52.53 -26.76
CA ASP A 662 33.80 -52.01 -26.53
C ASP A 662 33.75 -50.50 -26.58
N ASP A 663 34.85 -49.79 -26.21
CA ASP A 663 35.01 -48.35 -26.38
C ASP A 663 36.46 -48.02 -26.71
N VAL A 664 36.66 -46.95 -27.51
CA VAL A 664 37.99 -46.46 -27.94
C VAL A 664 37.92 -44.93 -27.98
N ASP A 665 38.69 -44.25 -27.12
CA ASP A 665 38.78 -42.79 -27.04
C ASP A 665 40.20 -42.31 -27.28
N TYR A 666 40.34 -41.17 -28.00
CA TYR A 666 41.63 -40.54 -28.25
C TYR A 666 41.60 -39.06 -27.89
N LYS A 667 42.65 -38.65 -27.18
CA LYS A 667 42.89 -37.24 -26.83
C LYS A 667 44.35 -36.85 -27.08
N PHE A 668 44.57 -35.64 -27.56
CA PHE A 668 45.88 -35.01 -27.55
C PHE A 668 45.91 -33.92 -26.53
N GLU A 669 46.61 -34.13 -25.45
CA GLU A 669 46.67 -33.20 -24.32
C GLU A 669 48.09 -33.10 -23.75
N ASN A 670 48.47 -31.88 -23.35
CA ASN A 670 49.80 -31.60 -22.77
C ASN A 670 51.00 -32.10 -23.61
N GLY A 671 50.82 -32.10 -24.94
CA GLY A 671 51.87 -32.56 -25.86
C GLY A 671 52.02 -34.07 -25.95
N LYS A 672 51.01 -34.83 -25.57
CA LYS A 672 50.96 -36.29 -25.55
C LYS A 672 49.73 -36.79 -26.30
N ASN A 673 49.95 -37.91 -27.04
CA ASN A 673 48.84 -38.73 -27.52
C ASN A 673 48.39 -39.64 -26.37
N VAL A 674 47.09 -39.67 -26.08
CA VAL A 674 46.46 -40.56 -25.10
C VAL A 674 45.34 -41.34 -25.79
N LEU A 675 45.57 -42.63 -26.00
CA LEU A 675 44.58 -43.56 -26.57
C LEU A 675 44.10 -44.50 -25.46
N THR A 676 42.81 -44.55 -25.24
CA THR A 676 42.17 -45.39 -24.21
C THR A 676 41.32 -46.45 -24.89
N LEU A 677 41.50 -47.70 -24.51
CA LEU A 677 40.71 -48.86 -24.94
C LEU A 677 39.96 -49.43 -23.76
N GLN A 678 38.70 -49.75 -23.92
CA GLN A 678 37.91 -50.41 -22.88
C GLN A 678 37.37 -51.74 -23.40
N LYS A 679 37.38 -52.78 -22.53
CA LYS A 679 36.85 -54.08 -22.81
C LYS A 679 36.17 -54.67 -21.60
N LYS A 680 34.88 -55.00 -21.73
CA LYS A 680 34.08 -55.66 -20.69
C LYS A 680 34.20 -57.22 -20.85
N PHE A 681 34.15 -57.92 -19.72
CA PHE A 681 34.16 -59.41 -19.73
C PHE A 681 33.46 -60.03 -18.52
#